data_f9981bcd8cc460c5d341c2924843540b
#
_entry.id   f9981bcd8cc460c5d341c2924843540b
#
_cell.length_a   1.000
_cell.length_b   1.000
_cell.length_c   1.000
_cell.angle_alpha   90.00
_cell.angle_beta   90.00
_cell.angle_gamma   90.00
#
_symmetry.space_group_name_H-M   'P 1'
#
loop_
_entity.id
_entity.type
_entity.pdbx_description
1 polymer ?
#
loop_
_entity_poly.entity_id
_entity_poly.type
_entity_poly.pdbx_seq_one_letter_code
_entity_poly.pdbx_strand_id
1 'polypeptide(L)'
;MKISRLLLLAFLILFKPLSIFAQDTLSLNTIVERSQKLIENYPAEKVYLHFDKPYYAVGDTIWFKAYVANGQDLPSDLSKVLYVDVISENDTLVRSMKLPVVNTSAYGSITLDPSIYKSSNYRIRAYTYWMLNFSDQYFFTKNIKVGNALNRNIITTISLSGENPDTSPLITAKILYKDPEGRPLSNKKISWSLVSKFETVARGRETTDAEGRVTVKLSAAQKAVLDTGVLETIIEVETTKLITSKFPLKNSFAGADIQFFPEGGELVENISSKIAFKAIQEKGLGIGVKGEIVDNTGKIISNIQSQHLGMGSFTIVPESGKTYKANLIFSNGIKKTVILPETKSSGIAISVVNSTPTNFIVQLSSNPAFFAKNQDKNFYLVARSKGVICFAAQTNLATANIGASIAKNKFPTGIVQITLFTNKGEPLTERLVFVNHSDVSSLIINSDKKVYGSRQPVKMNITAKTKNVPVEGNFSLAVINETKVPHPEDEETTILSSFLLSSELTGYIENPNYYFNQINDKKMADLDLLMLTQGYRKFSYEEIIKGIEPAISLLPEQGIEFSGMLRSSNGMPVSKGSLKLVVPESKFYAETTTNLKGQFKFEKVVIADSTEATISARTSTSAQNMMIMLDGTAFPTAGKNVNHPDEEVNIDSALATYLDNSKKQYFLATQMLQEVVVKATAIKKASHMDHPALTGLGTQPDHLIDGERFKGCTILL
;
A
#
# COMPACT_ATOMS: atom_id res chain seq x y z
N MET A 1 -69.03 -44.82 19.06
CA MET A 1 -68.25 -44.06 17.99
C MET A 1 -67.58 -42.81 18.48
N LYS A 2 -67.74 -42.28 19.71
CA LYS A 2 -67.08 -41.04 20.20
C LYS A 2 -65.77 -41.30 20.97
N ILE A 3 -65.56 -42.48 21.53
CA ILE A 3 -64.37 -42.83 22.33
C ILE A 3 -63.14 -43.15 21.42
N SER A 4 -63.40 -43.74 20.25
CA SER A 4 -62.33 -44.07 19.29
C SER A 4 -61.65 -42.85 18.65
N ARG A 5 -62.37 -41.73 18.51
CA ARG A 5 -61.80 -40.49 17.95
C ARG A 5 -60.96 -39.71 18.95
N LEU A 6 -61.24 -39.85 20.25
CA LEU A 6 -60.43 -39.20 21.33
C LEU A 6 -59.09 -39.91 21.50
N LEU A 7 -59.02 -41.22 21.36
CA LEU A 7 -57.78 -42.00 21.43
C LEU A 7 -56.89 -41.76 20.22
N LEU A 8 -57.46 -41.54 19.04
CA LEU A 8 -56.66 -41.18 17.84
C LEU A 8 -56.08 -39.78 17.90
N LEU A 9 -56.81 -38.81 18.53
CA LEU A 9 -56.31 -37.43 18.72
C LEU A 9 -55.24 -37.41 19.85
N ALA A 10 -55.34 -38.22 20.88
CA ALA A 10 -54.31 -38.34 21.92
C ALA A 10 -53.02 -38.98 21.42
N PHE A 11 -53.10 -39.91 20.43
CA PHE A 11 -51.94 -40.54 19.83
C PHE A 11 -51.19 -39.59 18.84
N LEU A 12 -51.91 -38.65 18.20
CA LEU A 12 -51.32 -37.62 17.32
C LEU A 12 -50.64 -36.47 18.11
N ILE A 13 -50.99 -36.24 19.37
CA ILE A 13 -50.35 -35.22 20.23
C ILE A 13 -49.05 -35.72 20.85
N LEU A 14 -48.84 -37.05 20.94
CA LEU A 14 -47.61 -37.64 21.51
C LEU A 14 -46.46 -37.77 20.49
N PHE A 15 -46.69 -37.61 19.19
CA PHE A 15 -45.67 -37.48 18.17
C PHE A 15 -45.33 -35.98 17.96
N LYS A 16 -44.85 -35.29 18.98
CA LYS A 16 -43.99 -34.13 18.70
C LYS A 16 -42.77 -34.66 17.97
N PRO A 17 -42.46 -34.16 16.74
CA PRO A 17 -41.17 -34.43 16.17
C PRO A 17 -40.16 -33.93 17.16
N LEU A 18 -39.38 -34.78 17.79
CA LEU A 18 -38.10 -34.42 18.35
C LEU A 18 -37.32 -33.85 17.16
N SER A 19 -37.36 -32.54 17.03
CA SER A 19 -36.38 -31.82 16.21
C SER A 19 -35.05 -32.18 16.85
N ILE A 20 -34.43 -33.24 16.38
CA ILE A 20 -33.02 -33.49 16.58
C ILE A 20 -32.38 -32.32 15.87
N PHE A 21 -32.08 -31.25 16.60
CA PHE A 21 -31.09 -30.28 16.19
C PHE A 21 -29.81 -31.09 16.07
N ALA A 22 -29.56 -31.62 14.89
CA ALA A 22 -28.23 -32.01 14.51
C ALA A 22 -27.40 -30.79 14.75
N GLN A 23 -26.62 -30.78 15.83
CA GLN A 23 -25.61 -29.76 16.01
C GLN A 23 -24.69 -29.93 14.81
N ASP A 24 -24.76 -29.01 13.86
CA ASP A 24 -23.85 -28.98 12.71
C ASP A 24 -22.43 -28.81 13.26
N THR A 25 -21.79 -29.93 13.55
CA THR A 25 -20.38 -29.98 13.93
C THR A 25 -19.61 -29.93 12.62
N LEU A 26 -18.94 -28.79 12.41
CA LEU A 26 -18.04 -28.61 11.27
C LEU A 26 -16.81 -29.52 11.50
N SER A 27 -16.53 -30.45 10.58
CA SER A 27 -15.35 -31.31 10.73
C SER A 27 -14.07 -30.55 10.37
N LEU A 28 -12.95 -30.92 11.03
CA LEU A 28 -11.64 -30.33 10.70
C LEU A 28 -11.29 -30.56 9.21
N ASN A 29 -11.60 -31.72 8.66
CA ASN A 29 -11.38 -32.04 7.25
C ASN A 29 -12.16 -31.11 6.34
N THR A 30 -13.41 -30.77 6.69
CA THR A 30 -14.21 -29.81 5.91
C THR A 30 -13.58 -28.41 5.87
N ILE A 31 -12.98 -27.95 6.97
CA ILE A 31 -12.26 -26.65 7.01
C ILE A 31 -11.06 -26.70 6.06
N VAL A 32 -10.27 -27.79 6.10
CA VAL A 32 -9.09 -27.95 5.25
C VAL A 32 -9.48 -28.03 3.77
N GLU A 33 -10.47 -28.84 3.42
CA GLU A 33 -10.96 -29.01 2.04
C GLU A 33 -11.53 -27.70 1.47
N ARG A 34 -12.33 -26.96 2.23
CA ARG A 34 -12.86 -25.66 1.81
C ARG A 34 -11.77 -24.63 1.60
N SER A 35 -10.77 -24.59 2.51
CA SER A 35 -9.62 -23.72 2.37
C SER A 35 -8.82 -24.02 1.10
N GLN A 36 -8.60 -25.29 0.81
CA GLN A 36 -7.86 -25.71 -0.37
C GLN A 36 -8.62 -25.39 -1.67
N LYS A 37 -9.92 -25.65 -1.74
CA LYS A 37 -10.77 -25.28 -2.88
C LYS A 37 -10.77 -23.78 -3.16
N LEU A 38 -10.81 -22.95 -2.11
CA LEU A 38 -10.72 -21.50 -2.27
C LEU A 38 -9.42 -21.07 -2.94
N ILE A 39 -8.29 -21.63 -2.53
CA ILE A 39 -6.98 -21.29 -3.10
C ILE A 39 -6.86 -21.77 -4.56
N GLU A 40 -7.34 -22.96 -4.86
CA GLU A 40 -7.27 -23.57 -6.19
C GLU A 40 -8.18 -22.84 -7.18
N ASN A 41 -9.42 -22.53 -6.78
CA ASN A 41 -10.40 -21.90 -7.66
C ASN A 41 -10.25 -20.38 -7.76
N TYR A 42 -9.76 -19.74 -6.70
CA TYR A 42 -9.66 -18.28 -6.56
C TYR A 42 -8.26 -17.85 -6.12
N PRO A 43 -7.22 -18.12 -6.92
CA PRO A 43 -5.85 -17.79 -6.56
C PRO A 43 -5.69 -16.28 -6.43
N ALA A 44 -5.24 -15.80 -5.28
CA ALA A 44 -4.88 -14.40 -5.10
C ALA A 44 -3.66 -14.04 -5.95
N GLU A 45 -3.63 -12.85 -6.53
CA GLU A 45 -2.43 -12.27 -7.13
C GLU A 45 -1.84 -11.18 -6.24
N LYS A 46 -0.54 -11.01 -6.33
CA LYS A 46 0.24 -9.97 -5.66
C LYS A 46 1.10 -9.27 -6.69
N VAL A 47 1.24 -7.96 -6.55
CA VAL A 47 2.08 -7.14 -7.42
C VAL A 47 3.13 -6.42 -6.57
N TYR A 48 4.34 -6.30 -7.09
CA TYR A 48 5.40 -5.47 -6.53
C TYR A 48 6.05 -4.65 -7.63
N LEU A 49 6.27 -3.35 -7.40
CA LEU A 49 7.00 -2.45 -8.31
C LEU A 49 8.34 -2.08 -7.71
N HIS A 50 9.42 -2.35 -8.44
CA HIS A 50 10.76 -1.87 -8.16
C HIS A 50 11.03 -0.60 -8.94
N PHE A 51 11.27 0.51 -8.26
CA PHE A 51 11.55 1.82 -8.84
C PHE A 51 13.03 2.10 -8.90
N ASP A 52 13.45 2.96 -9.84
CA ASP A 52 14.86 3.35 -9.99
C ASP A 52 15.34 4.33 -8.93
N LYS A 53 14.42 5.09 -8.30
CA LYS A 53 14.72 6.06 -7.22
C LYS A 53 13.60 6.09 -6.19
N PRO A 54 13.87 6.50 -4.94
CA PRO A 54 12.85 6.61 -3.89
C PRO A 54 11.95 7.86 -4.02
N TYR A 55 12.42 8.91 -4.70
CA TYR A 55 11.73 10.18 -4.94
C TYR A 55 12.25 10.84 -6.21
N TYR A 56 11.56 11.86 -6.70
CA TYR A 56 11.80 12.47 -8.01
C TYR A 56 11.64 13.98 -8.00
N ALA A 57 12.13 14.63 -9.07
CA ALA A 57 11.82 16.00 -9.39
C ALA A 57 10.84 16.08 -10.57
N VAL A 58 10.06 17.16 -10.61
CA VAL A 58 9.26 17.48 -11.80
C VAL A 58 10.20 17.59 -13.02
N GLY A 59 9.85 16.92 -14.11
CA GLY A 59 10.69 16.77 -15.29
C GLY A 59 11.49 15.45 -15.33
N ASP A 60 11.59 14.73 -14.21
CA ASP A 60 12.18 13.39 -14.21
C ASP A 60 11.27 12.35 -14.86
N THR A 61 11.83 11.20 -15.16
CA THR A 61 11.07 10.00 -15.51
C THR A 61 11.24 8.97 -14.40
N ILE A 62 10.10 8.46 -13.91
CA ILE A 62 10.05 7.32 -13.00
C ILE A 62 10.19 6.06 -13.84
N TRP A 63 11.23 5.28 -13.63
CA TRP A 63 11.40 3.97 -14.25
C TRP A 63 11.05 2.89 -13.25
N PHE A 64 10.32 1.88 -13.69
CA PHE A 64 9.97 0.77 -12.81
C PHE A 64 9.87 -0.57 -13.55
N LYS A 65 10.07 -1.63 -12.78
CA LYS A 65 9.76 -3.00 -13.18
C LYS A 65 8.81 -3.62 -12.17
N ALA A 66 7.74 -4.22 -12.70
CA ALA A 66 6.73 -4.90 -11.91
C ALA A 66 6.96 -6.41 -11.92
N TYR A 67 6.64 -7.05 -10.81
CA TYR A 67 6.62 -8.50 -10.62
C TYR A 67 5.22 -8.92 -10.20
N VAL A 68 4.68 -9.95 -10.85
CA VAL A 68 3.37 -10.50 -10.55
C VAL A 68 3.56 -11.91 -9.97
N ALA A 69 3.04 -12.11 -8.77
CA ALA A 69 3.11 -13.37 -8.05
C ALA A 69 1.71 -13.83 -7.64
N ASN A 70 1.57 -15.11 -7.34
CA ASN A 70 0.37 -15.64 -6.71
C ASN A 70 0.40 -15.47 -5.19
N GLY A 71 -0.66 -15.86 -4.50
CA GLY A 71 -0.77 -15.76 -3.04
C GLY A 71 0.33 -16.51 -2.27
N GLN A 72 1.00 -17.47 -2.90
CA GLN A 72 2.09 -18.24 -2.32
C GLN A 72 3.48 -17.65 -2.61
N ASP A 73 3.54 -16.43 -3.19
CA ASP A 73 4.75 -15.71 -3.62
C ASP A 73 5.51 -16.43 -4.76
N LEU A 74 4.84 -17.29 -5.50
CA LEU A 74 5.38 -17.89 -6.73
C LEU A 74 4.99 -17.02 -7.93
N PRO A 75 5.78 -17.02 -9.01
CA PRO A 75 5.45 -16.31 -10.23
C PRO A 75 4.03 -16.64 -10.73
N SER A 76 3.19 -15.63 -11.01
CA SER A 76 1.84 -15.81 -11.52
C SER A 76 1.77 -15.58 -13.01
N ASP A 77 1.17 -16.53 -13.71
CA ASP A 77 0.88 -16.44 -15.14
C ASP A 77 -0.62 -16.26 -15.43
N LEU A 78 -1.40 -15.97 -14.40
CA LEU A 78 -2.86 -15.88 -14.46
C LEU A 78 -3.30 -14.65 -15.28
N SER A 79 -2.79 -13.46 -14.94
CA SER A 79 -3.11 -12.21 -15.62
C SER A 79 -1.98 -11.79 -16.56
N LYS A 80 -2.33 -11.33 -17.77
CA LYS A 80 -1.39 -10.86 -18.79
C LYS A 80 -1.37 -9.33 -18.94
N VAL A 81 -2.15 -8.62 -18.14
CA VAL A 81 -2.20 -7.15 -18.13
C VAL A 81 -2.04 -6.64 -16.70
N LEU A 82 -1.15 -5.69 -16.53
CA LEU A 82 -0.94 -4.94 -15.31
C LEU A 82 -1.45 -3.51 -15.48
N TYR A 83 -2.23 -3.05 -14.52
CA TYR A 83 -2.65 -1.66 -14.40
C TYR A 83 -1.74 -0.92 -13.45
N VAL A 84 -1.32 0.28 -13.83
CA VAL A 84 -0.52 1.17 -12.98
C VAL A 84 -1.15 2.55 -12.99
N ASP A 85 -1.61 2.99 -11.83
CA ASP A 85 -2.27 4.28 -11.65
C ASP A 85 -1.37 5.26 -10.89
N VAL A 86 -1.39 6.51 -11.31
CA VAL A 86 -0.82 7.65 -10.58
C VAL A 86 -1.96 8.46 -9.99
N ILE A 87 -1.98 8.59 -8.69
CA ILE A 87 -3.03 9.25 -7.92
C ILE A 87 -2.42 10.43 -7.18
N SER A 88 -3.05 11.61 -7.27
CA SER A 88 -2.60 12.80 -6.54
C SER A 88 -2.91 12.72 -5.04
N GLU A 89 -2.37 13.64 -4.25
CA GLU A 89 -2.64 13.77 -2.81
C GLU A 89 -4.12 14.00 -2.48
N ASN A 90 -4.91 14.49 -3.44
CA ASN A 90 -6.36 14.69 -3.30
C ASN A 90 -7.17 13.46 -3.78
N ASP A 91 -6.56 12.29 -3.84
CA ASP A 91 -7.16 11.03 -4.31
C ASP A 91 -7.73 11.10 -5.74
N THR A 92 -7.19 12.00 -6.57
CA THR A 92 -7.60 12.12 -7.98
C THR A 92 -6.67 11.30 -8.87
N LEU A 93 -7.24 10.50 -9.77
CA LEU A 93 -6.49 9.77 -10.78
C LEU A 93 -5.88 10.75 -11.78
N VAL A 94 -4.54 10.83 -11.82
CA VAL A 94 -3.78 11.70 -12.73
C VAL A 94 -3.47 10.97 -14.04
N ARG A 95 -3.07 9.70 -13.93
CA ARG A 95 -2.71 8.86 -15.07
C ARG A 95 -3.01 7.40 -14.74
N SER A 96 -3.40 6.64 -15.75
CA SER A 96 -3.48 5.19 -15.69
C SER A 96 -2.80 4.57 -16.92
N MET A 97 -2.14 3.43 -16.72
CA MET A 97 -1.40 2.72 -17.75
C MET A 97 -1.80 1.24 -17.74
N LYS A 98 -1.84 0.62 -18.92
CA LYS A 98 -1.97 -0.82 -19.11
C LYS A 98 -0.66 -1.35 -19.66
N LEU A 99 -0.03 -2.26 -18.96
CA LEU A 99 1.24 -2.86 -19.33
C LEU A 99 1.09 -4.35 -19.58
N PRO A 100 1.68 -4.91 -20.66
CA PRO A 100 1.67 -6.34 -20.85
C PRO A 100 2.56 -7.04 -19.82
N VAL A 101 2.06 -8.12 -19.25
CA VAL A 101 2.81 -9.01 -18.37
C VAL A 101 3.42 -10.12 -19.22
N VAL A 102 4.74 -10.12 -19.32
CA VAL A 102 5.51 -11.13 -20.05
C VAL A 102 6.48 -11.80 -19.08
N ASN A 103 6.49 -13.12 -19.06
CA ASN A 103 7.31 -13.88 -18.10
C ASN A 103 7.12 -13.37 -16.65
N THR A 104 5.86 -13.20 -16.24
CA THR A 104 5.44 -12.76 -14.90
C THR A 104 5.95 -11.40 -14.45
N SER A 105 6.37 -10.57 -15.41
CA SER A 105 6.83 -9.21 -15.14
C SER A 105 6.33 -8.22 -16.19
N ALA A 106 6.29 -6.95 -15.82
CA ALA A 106 6.05 -5.83 -16.72
C ALA A 106 7.07 -4.72 -16.41
N TYR A 107 7.29 -3.83 -17.34
CA TYR A 107 8.12 -2.64 -17.11
C TYR A 107 7.46 -1.44 -17.78
N GLY A 108 7.71 -0.27 -17.21
CA GLY A 108 7.14 0.95 -17.73
C GLY A 108 7.85 2.18 -17.18
N SER A 109 7.39 3.33 -17.67
CA SER A 109 7.91 4.62 -17.26
C SER A 109 6.81 5.66 -17.13
N ILE A 110 7.03 6.63 -16.22
CA ILE A 110 6.12 7.75 -15.99
C ILE A 110 6.93 9.03 -16.10
N THR A 111 6.77 9.78 -17.18
CA THR A 111 7.38 11.10 -17.34
C THR A 111 6.59 12.11 -16.51
N LEU A 112 7.27 12.80 -15.61
CA LEU A 112 6.69 13.82 -14.72
C LEU A 112 6.66 15.18 -15.41
N ASP A 113 5.82 15.29 -16.45
CA ASP A 113 5.67 16.52 -17.24
C ASP A 113 5.26 17.70 -16.36
N PRO A 114 5.98 18.85 -16.40
CA PRO A 114 5.68 20.05 -15.60
C PRO A 114 4.27 20.63 -15.82
N SER A 115 3.65 20.34 -16.97
CA SER A 115 2.28 20.79 -17.26
C SER A 115 1.23 20.00 -16.46
N ILE A 116 1.54 18.77 -16.07
CA ILE A 116 0.63 17.83 -15.38
C ILE A 116 1.02 17.68 -13.90
N TYR A 117 2.32 17.50 -13.64
CA TYR A 117 2.82 17.18 -12.30
C TYR A 117 3.39 18.42 -11.60
N LYS A 118 3.10 18.52 -10.31
CA LYS A 118 3.58 19.59 -9.43
C LYS A 118 4.33 18.99 -8.25
N SER A 119 5.00 19.83 -7.48
CA SER A 119 5.56 19.41 -6.18
C SER A 119 4.43 18.92 -5.28
N SER A 120 4.37 17.60 -5.04
CA SER A 120 3.33 16.93 -4.27
C SER A 120 3.70 15.48 -4.00
N ASN A 121 2.95 14.82 -3.12
CA ASN A 121 2.96 13.39 -2.93
C ASN A 121 2.03 12.72 -3.95
N TYR A 122 2.55 11.73 -4.65
CA TYR A 122 1.77 10.93 -5.59
C TYR A 122 1.76 9.49 -5.12
N ARG A 123 0.59 8.89 -5.11
CA ARG A 123 0.43 7.46 -4.83
C ARG A 123 0.46 6.68 -6.13
N ILE A 124 1.42 5.77 -6.25
CA ILE A 124 1.42 4.77 -7.33
C ILE A 124 0.68 3.55 -6.82
N ARG A 125 -0.34 3.12 -7.58
CA ARG A 125 -1.14 1.93 -7.32
C ARG A 125 -0.98 0.96 -8.48
N ALA A 126 -0.78 -0.34 -8.20
CA ALA A 126 -0.67 -1.35 -9.25
C ALA A 126 -1.49 -2.59 -8.91
N TYR A 127 -2.19 -3.13 -9.91
CA TYR A 127 -3.10 -4.26 -9.78
C TYR A 127 -3.35 -4.92 -11.12
N THR A 128 -3.86 -6.15 -11.11
CA THR A 128 -4.40 -6.84 -12.29
C THR A 128 -5.93 -6.76 -12.29
N TYR A 129 -6.55 -6.96 -13.44
CA TYR A 129 -8.01 -6.94 -13.56
C TYR A 129 -8.68 -8.01 -12.68
N TRP A 130 -8.01 -9.16 -12.52
CA TRP A 130 -8.41 -10.22 -11.61
C TRP A 130 -8.49 -9.76 -10.15
N MET A 131 -7.54 -8.94 -9.71
CA MET A 131 -7.49 -8.43 -8.33
C MET A 131 -8.68 -7.53 -7.97
N LEU A 132 -9.40 -6.98 -8.96
CA LEU A 132 -10.62 -6.18 -8.74
C LEU A 132 -11.80 -6.98 -8.17
N ASN A 133 -11.78 -8.32 -8.25
CA ASN A 133 -12.77 -9.17 -7.59
C ASN A 133 -12.62 -9.20 -6.07
N PHE A 134 -11.50 -8.71 -5.55
CA PHE A 134 -11.14 -8.71 -4.13
C PHE A 134 -11.05 -7.28 -3.60
N SER A 135 -10.74 -7.13 -2.31
CA SER A 135 -10.53 -5.82 -1.71
C SER A 135 -9.35 -5.07 -2.35
N ASP A 136 -9.48 -3.75 -2.55
CA ASP A 136 -8.41 -2.85 -3.01
C ASP A 136 -7.19 -2.83 -2.07
N GLN A 137 -7.33 -3.32 -0.84
CA GLN A 137 -6.22 -3.52 0.10
C GLN A 137 -5.15 -4.50 -0.41
N TYR A 138 -5.50 -5.37 -1.36
CA TYR A 138 -4.54 -6.28 -2.00
C TYR A 138 -3.67 -5.61 -3.06
N PHE A 139 -4.04 -4.41 -3.52
CA PHE A 139 -3.26 -3.71 -4.53
C PHE A 139 -1.91 -3.26 -3.96
N PHE A 140 -0.90 -3.29 -4.80
CA PHE A 140 0.36 -2.64 -4.47
C PHE A 140 0.14 -1.12 -4.40
N THR A 141 0.64 -0.49 -3.36
CA THR A 141 0.63 0.97 -3.24
C THR A 141 1.97 1.47 -2.71
N LYS A 142 2.48 2.54 -3.30
CA LYS A 142 3.67 3.26 -2.80
C LYS A 142 3.48 4.76 -3.01
N ASN A 143 3.71 5.54 -1.98
CA ASN A 143 3.75 6.99 -2.10
C ASN A 143 5.13 7.43 -2.57
N ILE A 144 5.15 8.35 -3.53
CA ILE A 144 6.35 8.90 -4.14
C ILE A 144 6.33 10.41 -3.98
N LYS A 145 7.37 10.97 -3.39
CA LYS A 145 7.57 12.42 -3.27
C LYS A 145 8.12 12.96 -4.59
N VAL A 146 7.46 13.97 -5.13
CA VAL A 146 7.90 14.68 -6.33
C VAL A 146 8.12 16.14 -5.97
N GLY A 147 9.35 16.60 -6.01
CA GLY A 147 9.72 18.00 -5.73
C GLY A 147 9.90 18.84 -7.01
N ASN A 148 9.98 20.17 -6.89
CA ASN A 148 10.23 21.06 -8.00
C ASN A 148 11.61 21.73 -7.89
N ALA A 149 12.56 21.29 -8.73
CA ALA A 149 13.92 21.83 -8.74
C ALA A 149 14.02 23.26 -9.31
N LEU A 150 13.15 23.62 -10.25
CA LEU A 150 13.25 24.88 -10.99
C LEU A 150 12.53 26.05 -10.31
N ASN A 151 11.41 25.79 -9.66
CA ASN A 151 10.58 26.79 -9.02
C ASN A 151 10.85 26.93 -7.51
N ARG A 152 11.94 26.35 -7.02
CA ARG A 152 12.32 26.44 -5.62
C ARG A 152 12.92 27.83 -5.35
N ASN A 153 12.11 28.67 -4.75
CA ASN A 153 12.52 30.04 -4.45
C ASN A 153 12.99 30.23 -3.01
N ILE A 154 12.52 29.40 -2.09
CA ILE A 154 12.87 29.44 -0.66
C ILE A 154 12.79 28.03 -0.04
N ILE A 155 13.53 27.86 1.05
CA ILE A 155 13.42 26.70 1.94
C ILE A 155 12.67 27.17 3.19
N THR A 156 11.64 26.45 3.58
CA THR A 156 10.87 26.75 4.79
C THR A 156 10.82 25.56 5.72
N THR A 157 10.97 25.81 7.02
CA THR A 157 10.79 24.80 8.06
C THR A 157 9.87 25.38 9.11
N ILE A 158 8.83 24.64 9.51
CA ILE A 158 7.92 25.05 10.57
C ILE A 158 8.08 24.12 11.79
N SER A 159 8.09 24.72 12.97
CA SER A 159 7.92 24.01 14.22
C SER A 159 6.74 24.61 14.98
N LEU A 160 5.84 23.77 15.43
CA LEU A 160 4.67 24.15 16.19
C LEU A 160 4.86 23.71 17.64
N SER A 161 4.60 24.63 18.56
CA SER A 161 4.62 24.35 20.01
C SER A 161 3.41 24.99 20.65
N GLY A 162 2.79 24.26 21.58
CA GLY A 162 1.69 24.76 22.43
C GLY A 162 1.81 24.12 23.79
N GLU A 163 1.43 24.83 24.82
CA GLU A 163 1.17 24.24 26.11
C GLU A 163 -0.15 23.44 26.04
N ASN A 164 -0.34 22.49 26.96
CA ASN A 164 -1.47 21.56 27.01
C ASN A 164 -2.77 22.18 26.47
N PRO A 165 -3.40 21.63 25.43
CA PRO A 165 -4.59 22.21 24.79
C PRO A 165 -5.78 22.41 25.73
N ASP A 166 -5.80 21.74 26.88
CA ASP A 166 -6.88 21.88 27.86
C ASP A 166 -6.65 23.03 28.88
N THR A 167 -5.41 23.54 28.98
CA THR A 167 -5.05 24.57 29.97
C THR A 167 -4.50 25.85 29.41
N SER A 168 -3.94 25.86 28.20
CA SER A 168 -3.40 27.08 27.56
C SER A 168 -3.83 27.19 26.10
N PRO A 169 -4.45 28.30 25.77
CA PRO A 169 -5.04 28.52 24.45
C PRO A 169 -4.08 29.06 23.39
N LEU A 170 -2.78 29.10 23.65
CA LEU A 170 -1.82 29.74 22.74
C LEU A 170 -0.96 28.72 22.00
N ILE A 171 -1.04 28.77 20.66
CA ILE A 171 -0.21 27.98 19.77
C ILE A 171 0.83 28.90 19.17
N THR A 172 2.07 28.46 19.21
CA THR A 172 3.19 29.20 18.63
C THR A 172 3.76 28.47 17.43
N ALA A 173 3.62 29.04 16.23
CA ALA A 173 4.25 28.56 15.03
C ALA A 173 5.56 29.33 14.80
N LYS A 174 6.69 28.63 14.84
CA LYS A 174 8.00 29.17 14.50
C LYS A 174 8.36 28.70 13.10
N ILE A 175 8.52 29.63 12.17
CA ILE A 175 8.81 29.33 10.76
C ILE A 175 10.18 29.91 10.44
N LEU A 176 11.05 29.10 9.86
CA LEU A 176 12.38 29.49 9.39
C LEU A 176 12.34 29.59 7.87
N TYR A 177 12.83 30.72 7.33
CA TYR A 177 12.95 30.98 5.90
C TYR A 177 14.42 31.10 5.50
N LYS A 178 14.82 30.37 4.48
CA LYS A 178 16.15 30.40 3.88
C LYS A 178 16.03 30.50 2.37
N ASP A 179 17.05 31.07 1.75
CA ASP A 179 17.21 31.04 0.30
C ASP A 179 17.59 29.58 -0.16
N PRO A 180 17.59 29.30 -1.46
CA PRO A 180 18.00 27.99 -1.97
C PRO A 180 19.43 27.57 -1.58
N GLU A 181 20.31 28.53 -1.30
CA GLU A 181 21.68 28.28 -0.85
C GLU A 181 21.79 28.06 0.66
N GLY A 182 20.66 28.08 1.38
CA GLY A 182 20.60 27.83 2.82
C GLY A 182 20.87 29.05 3.70
N ARG A 183 21.05 30.25 3.11
CA ARG A 183 21.27 31.50 3.86
C ARG A 183 19.93 32.01 4.41
N PRO A 184 19.88 32.56 5.64
CA PRO A 184 18.64 33.04 6.22
C PRO A 184 18.09 34.26 5.44
N LEU A 185 16.80 34.27 5.22
CA LEU A 185 16.07 35.43 4.66
C LEU A 185 15.72 36.41 5.80
N SER A 186 16.70 37.23 6.20
CA SER A 186 16.60 38.20 7.30
C SER A 186 15.84 39.43 6.92
N ASN A 187 15.14 40.06 7.87
CA ASN A 187 14.41 41.34 7.73
C ASN A 187 13.41 41.35 6.56
N LYS A 188 12.79 40.20 6.26
CA LYS A 188 11.77 40.10 5.20
C LYS A 188 10.38 40.24 5.79
N LYS A 189 9.53 41.02 5.10
CA LYS A 189 8.11 41.15 5.48
C LYS A 189 7.36 39.87 5.15
N ILE A 190 6.53 39.43 6.09
CA ILE A 190 5.67 38.28 5.96
C ILE A 190 4.24 38.70 6.28
N SER A 191 3.33 38.37 5.37
CA SER A 191 1.89 38.34 5.66
C SER A 191 1.49 36.92 5.89
N TRP A 192 0.69 36.67 6.91
CA TRP A 192 0.18 35.34 7.17
C TRP A 192 -1.34 35.35 7.33
N SER A 193 -1.98 34.25 6.96
CA SER A 193 -3.41 34.00 7.15
C SER A 193 -3.65 32.54 7.57
N LEU A 194 -4.54 32.35 8.50
CA LEU A 194 -5.07 31.04 8.88
C LEU A 194 -6.38 30.80 8.12
N VAL A 195 -6.39 29.82 7.23
CA VAL A 195 -7.52 29.50 6.37
C VAL A 195 -8.12 28.15 6.81
N SER A 196 -9.41 28.07 6.99
CA SER A 196 -10.12 26.82 7.26
C SER A 196 -11.43 26.78 6.47
N LYS A 197 -11.74 25.67 5.84
CA LYS A 197 -12.96 25.48 5.02
C LYS A 197 -13.21 26.65 4.03
N PHE A 198 -12.13 27.14 3.41
CA PHE A 198 -12.09 28.27 2.48
C PHE A 198 -12.35 29.67 3.10
N GLU A 199 -12.44 29.78 4.41
CA GLU A 199 -12.58 31.05 5.12
C GLU A 199 -11.29 31.45 5.85
N THR A 200 -10.94 32.73 5.80
CA THR A 200 -9.82 33.27 6.58
C THR A 200 -10.26 33.54 8.01
N VAL A 201 -9.75 32.76 8.94
CA VAL A 201 -10.11 32.82 10.38
C VAL A 201 -9.25 33.84 11.13
N ALA A 202 -7.99 33.98 10.74
CA ALA A 202 -7.06 34.94 11.31
C ALA A 202 -6.05 35.39 10.27
N ARG A 203 -5.46 36.57 10.47
CA ARG A 203 -4.40 37.11 9.62
C ARG A 203 -3.51 38.04 10.42
N GLY A 204 -2.27 38.20 9.97
CA GLY A 204 -1.33 39.11 10.56
C GLY A 204 -0.14 39.42 9.65
N ARG A 205 0.75 40.23 10.17
CA ARG A 205 2.02 40.64 9.49
C ARG A 205 3.14 40.56 10.49
N GLU A 206 4.26 40.00 10.06
CA GLU A 206 5.46 39.83 10.86
C GLU A 206 6.69 40.19 10.00
N THR A 207 7.86 40.20 10.63
CA THR A 207 9.14 40.38 9.94
C THR A 207 10.08 39.29 10.42
N THR A 208 10.86 38.68 9.52
CA THR A 208 11.86 37.67 9.91
C THR A 208 13.00 38.31 10.71
N ASP A 209 13.50 37.59 11.73
CA ASP A 209 14.69 37.99 12.51
C ASP A 209 15.99 37.80 11.70
N ALA A 210 17.14 38.01 12.35
CA ALA A 210 18.46 37.88 11.74
C ALA A 210 18.75 36.45 11.22
N GLU A 211 18.16 35.47 11.85
CA GLU A 211 18.27 34.05 11.50
C GLU A 211 17.21 33.59 10.48
N GLY A 212 16.37 34.53 9.99
CA GLY A 212 15.30 34.23 9.04
C GLY A 212 14.07 33.59 9.66
N ARG A 213 13.86 33.71 10.99
CA ARG A 213 12.73 33.13 11.71
C ARG A 213 11.59 34.12 11.87
N VAL A 214 10.37 33.59 11.87
CA VAL A 214 9.17 34.34 12.27
C VAL A 214 8.41 33.52 13.29
N THR A 215 7.75 34.17 14.23
CA THR A 215 6.91 33.53 15.25
C THR A 215 5.48 34.04 15.10
N VAL A 216 4.57 33.13 14.73
CA VAL A 216 3.14 33.41 14.64
C VAL A 216 2.45 32.82 15.85
N LYS A 217 1.66 33.60 16.58
CA LYS A 217 0.88 33.18 17.74
C LYS A 217 -0.59 33.04 17.35
N LEU A 218 -1.14 31.85 17.52
CA LEU A 218 -2.53 31.51 17.21
C LEU A 218 -3.31 31.28 18.51
N SER A 219 -4.49 31.87 18.65
CA SER A 219 -5.30 31.77 19.88
C SER A 219 -6.17 30.50 19.90
N ALA A 220 -6.62 30.06 21.09
CA ALA A 220 -7.42 28.87 21.28
C ALA A 220 -8.87 28.97 20.78
N ALA A 221 -9.42 30.14 20.65
CA ALA A 221 -10.72 30.30 19.97
C ALA A 221 -10.70 29.69 18.56
N GLN A 222 -9.49 29.39 18.06
CA GLN A 222 -9.20 28.79 16.77
C GLN A 222 -8.91 27.28 16.83
N LYS A 223 -9.09 26.63 18.01
CA LYS A 223 -8.83 25.17 18.19
C LYS A 223 -9.64 24.31 17.22
N ALA A 224 -10.91 24.63 16.97
CA ALA A 224 -11.76 23.94 16.02
C ALA A 224 -11.25 24.08 14.56
N VAL A 225 -10.37 25.06 14.31
CA VAL A 225 -9.76 25.33 13.01
C VAL A 225 -8.46 24.54 12.82
N LEU A 226 -7.85 24.04 13.90
CA LEU A 226 -6.57 23.34 13.83
C LEU A 226 -6.67 22.04 13.04
N ASP A 227 -7.78 21.33 13.13
CA ASP A 227 -7.99 20.06 12.44
C ASP A 227 -8.15 20.20 10.92
N THR A 228 -8.55 21.40 10.47
CA THR A 228 -8.81 21.70 9.04
C THR A 228 -8.07 22.92 8.55
N GLY A 229 -7.31 23.60 9.42
CA GLY A 229 -6.66 24.85 9.16
C GLY A 229 -5.35 24.71 8.40
N VAL A 230 -5.11 25.65 7.49
CA VAL A 230 -3.84 25.85 6.80
C VAL A 230 -3.31 27.23 7.13
N LEU A 231 -2.11 27.28 7.72
CA LEU A 231 -1.39 28.54 7.88
C LEU A 231 -0.70 28.87 6.55
N GLU A 232 -1.24 29.85 5.84
CA GLU A 232 -0.61 30.38 4.63
C GLU A 232 0.26 31.57 4.99
N THR A 233 1.47 31.62 4.44
CA THR A 233 2.38 32.74 4.61
C THR A 233 2.86 33.24 3.26
N ILE A 234 2.98 34.57 3.11
CA ILE A 234 3.51 35.23 1.92
C ILE A 234 4.72 36.04 2.36
N ILE A 235 5.89 35.63 1.91
CA ILE A 235 7.15 36.37 2.16
C ILE A 235 7.51 37.25 0.96
N GLU A 236 7.88 38.50 1.22
CA GLU A 236 8.40 39.45 0.24
C GLU A 236 9.93 39.28 0.16
N VAL A 237 10.42 38.45 -0.79
CA VAL A 237 11.87 38.22 -0.96
C VAL A 237 12.52 39.41 -1.64
N GLU A 238 11.87 39.99 -2.65
CA GLU A 238 12.23 41.20 -3.38
C GLU A 238 10.96 42.05 -3.61
N THR A 239 11.09 43.31 -3.96
CA THR A 239 9.97 44.26 -4.10
C THR A 239 8.83 43.76 -4.99
N THR A 240 9.14 42.87 -5.95
CA THR A 240 8.17 42.30 -6.89
C THR A 240 8.02 40.78 -6.75
N LYS A 241 8.79 40.12 -5.86
CA LYS A 241 8.82 38.68 -5.72
C LYS A 241 8.19 38.24 -4.41
N LEU A 242 6.91 37.85 -4.48
CA LEU A 242 6.14 37.32 -3.38
C LEU A 242 6.11 35.77 -3.49
N ILE A 243 6.40 35.08 -2.40
CA ILE A 243 6.38 33.62 -2.35
C ILE A 243 5.41 33.19 -1.28
N THR A 244 4.47 32.32 -1.66
CA THR A 244 3.48 31.73 -0.75
C THR A 244 3.97 30.38 -0.27
N SER A 245 3.91 30.15 1.04
CA SER A 245 4.10 28.85 1.67
C SER A 245 2.85 28.45 2.45
N LYS A 246 2.46 27.18 2.39
CA LYS A 246 1.27 26.65 3.06
C LYS A 246 1.69 25.59 4.08
N PHE A 247 1.21 25.74 5.30
CA PHE A 247 1.50 24.83 6.40
C PHE A 247 0.16 24.32 6.97
N PRO A 248 -0.30 23.12 6.63
CA PRO A 248 -1.45 22.54 7.30
C PRO A 248 -1.17 22.38 8.78
N LEU A 249 -2.10 22.88 9.58
CA LEU A 249 -2.03 22.78 11.03
C LEU A 249 -2.59 21.45 11.54
N LYS A 250 -3.28 20.71 10.68
CA LYS A 250 -3.73 19.36 10.97
C LYS A 250 -2.53 18.55 11.49
N ASN A 251 -2.74 17.87 12.62
CA ASN A 251 -1.73 17.00 13.24
C ASN A 251 -0.53 17.69 13.92
N SER A 252 -0.51 19.01 14.01
CA SER A 252 0.62 19.72 14.65
C SER A 252 0.55 19.72 16.18
N PHE A 253 -0.63 19.50 16.74
CA PHE A 253 -0.91 19.38 18.18
C PHE A 253 -1.56 18.06 18.54
N ALA A 254 -1.52 17.18 17.60
CA ALA A 254 -2.12 15.89 17.68
C ALA A 254 -1.62 15.15 18.91
N GLY A 255 -2.57 14.71 19.68
CA GLY A 255 -2.35 13.76 20.74
C GLY A 255 -1.66 12.50 20.18
N ALA A 256 -1.01 11.79 21.03
CA ALA A 256 -0.63 10.43 20.75
C ALA A 256 -1.81 9.51 21.06
N ASP A 257 -2.02 8.52 20.21
CA ASP A 257 -2.93 7.41 20.51
C ASP A 257 -2.14 6.15 20.86
N ILE A 258 -2.74 5.30 21.68
CA ILE A 258 -2.17 4.01 22.05
C ILE A 258 -3.26 2.96 22.06
N GLN A 259 -2.94 1.82 21.49
CA GLN A 259 -3.80 0.65 21.52
C GLN A 259 -3.08 -0.52 22.18
N PHE A 260 -3.85 -1.35 22.90
CA PHE A 260 -3.35 -2.51 23.60
C PHE A 260 -3.88 -3.79 22.96
N PHE A 261 -3.00 -4.76 22.79
CA PHE A 261 -3.25 -6.01 22.10
C PHE A 261 -2.87 -7.20 22.99
N PRO A 262 -3.80 -7.78 23.75
CA PRO A 262 -3.54 -9.02 24.48
C PRO A 262 -3.16 -10.15 23.50
N GLU A 263 -2.13 -10.92 23.80
CA GLU A 263 -1.76 -12.10 23.02
C GLU A 263 -2.92 -13.09 23.01
N GLY A 264 -3.35 -13.49 21.82
CA GLY A 264 -4.55 -14.30 21.67
C GLY A 264 -5.85 -13.52 21.43
N GLY A 265 -5.82 -12.17 21.55
CA GLY A 265 -6.92 -11.26 21.25
C GLY A 265 -7.73 -10.82 22.48
N GLU A 266 -7.90 -11.67 23.51
CA GLU A 266 -8.68 -11.34 24.71
C GLU A 266 -7.83 -11.39 25.98
N LEU A 267 -8.17 -10.51 26.92
CA LEU A 267 -7.61 -10.51 28.26
C LEU A 267 -8.53 -11.35 29.16
N VAL A 268 -7.99 -12.44 29.73
CA VAL A 268 -8.79 -13.42 30.48
C VAL A 268 -8.35 -13.45 31.94
N GLU A 269 -9.31 -13.47 32.88
CA GLU A 269 -9.05 -13.58 34.33
C GLU A 269 -8.20 -14.82 34.68
N ASN A 270 -7.23 -14.62 35.56
CA ASN A 270 -6.35 -15.66 36.11
C ASN A 270 -5.44 -16.35 35.07
N ILE A 271 -5.32 -15.78 33.87
CA ILE A 271 -4.35 -16.24 32.85
C ILE A 271 -3.24 -15.20 32.72
N SER A 272 -1.99 -15.65 32.79
CA SER A 272 -0.84 -14.79 32.52
C SER A 272 -0.87 -14.39 31.02
N SER A 273 -1.04 -13.10 30.74
CA SER A 273 -1.20 -12.58 29.41
C SER A 273 -0.11 -11.57 29.08
N LYS A 274 0.60 -11.79 27.96
CA LYS A 274 1.45 -10.77 27.35
C LYS A 274 0.54 -9.78 26.61
N ILE A 275 0.68 -8.51 26.89
CA ILE A 275 -0.06 -7.44 26.24
C ILE A 275 0.94 -6.61 25.45
N ALA A 276 0.83 -6.62 24.14
CA ALA A 276 1.55 -5.69 23.30
C ALA A 276 0.79 -4.36 23.19
N PHE A 277 1.51 -3.28 22.88
CA PHE A 277 0.91 -1.99 22.60
C PHE A 277 1.60 -1.31 21.43
N LYS A 278 0.87 -0.43 20.76
CA LYS A 278 1.37 0.45 19.72
C LYS A 278 0.91 1.87 19.98
N ALA A 279 1.88 2.76 20.19
CA ALA A 279 1.69 4.19 20.37
C ALA A 279 2.01 4.91 19.07
N ILE A 280 1.07 5.68 18.53
CA ILE A 280 1.22 6.42 17.28
C ILE A 280 0.90 7.88 17.48
N GLN A 281 1.56 8.73 16.73
CA GLN A 281 1.18 10.12 16.53
C GLN A 281 -0.04 10.17 15.61
N GLU A 282 -0.72 11.29 15.60
CA GLU A 282 -1.85 11.51 14.67
C GLU A 282 -1.42 11.40 13.19
N LYS A 283 -0.15 11.68 12.90
CA LYS A 283 0.44 11.41 11.57
C LYS A 283 0.58 9.93 11.23
N GLY A 284 0.29 9.02 12.16
CA GLY A 284 0.37 7.58 11.95
C GLY A 284 1.74 6.96 12.22
N LEU A 285 2.77 7.75 12.54
CA LEU A 285 4.11 7.25 12.89
C LEU A 285 4.20 6.91 14.37
N GLY A 286 5.08 5.95 14.70
CA GLY A 286 5.32 5.54 16.07
C GLY A 286 5.90 6.65 16.95
N ILE A 287 5.45 6.70 18.21
CA ILE A 287 5.96 7.64 19.21
C ILE A 287 6.42 6.90 20.47
N GLY A 288 7.56 7.33 21.02
CA GLY A 288 8.05 6.80 22.28
C GLY A 288 7.06 7.06 23.43
N VAL A 289 6.80 6.03 24.24
CA VAL A 289 5.91 6.12 25.40
C VAL A 289 6.49 5.33 26.58
N LYS A 290 6.27 5.84 27.80
CA LYS A 290 6.56 5.14 29.05
C LYS A 290 5.45 5.39 30.05
N GLY A 291 5.28 4.51 31.02
CA GLY A 291 4.25 4.69 32.04
C GLY A 291 4.05 3.49 32.92
N GLU A 292 2.94 3.49 33.64
CA GLU A 292 2.59 2.49 34.63
C GLU A 292 1.18 1.95 34.37
N ILE A 293 1.02 0.65 34.53
CA ILE A 293 -0.28 -0.01 34.53
C ILE A 293 -0.75 -0.11 35.99
N VAL A 294 -1.92 0.41 36.25
CA VAL A 294 -2.52 0.37 37.61
C VAL A 294 -3.90 -0.29 37.56
N ASP A 295 -4.27 -0.94 38.66
CA ASP A 295 -5.63 -1.49 38.81
C ASP A 295 -6.61 -0.40 39.32
N ASN A 296 -7.88 -0.77 39.49
CA ASN A 296 -8.92 0.12 39.99
C ASN A 296 -8.72 0.60 41.45
N THR A 297 -7.79 0.00 42.19
CA THR A 297 -7.41 0.45 43.56
C THR A 297 -6.22 1.41 43.53
N GLY A 298 -5.58 1.63 42.36
CA GLY A 298 -4.39 2.45 42.19
C GLY A 298 -3.08 1.70 42.43
N LYS A 299 -3.11 0.40 42.65
CA LYS A 299 -1.91 -0.43 42.77
C LYS A 299 -1.21 -0.56 41.42
N ILE A 300 0.11 -0.31 41.39
CA ILE A 300 0.95 -0.52 40.21
C ILE A 300 1.11 -2.02 39.98
N ILE A 301 0.72 -2.48 38.82
CA ILE A 301 0.79 -3.89 38.36
C ILE A 301 1.99 -4.13 37.49
N SER A 302 2.32 -3.18 36.59
CA SER A 302 3.45 -3.30 35.65
C SER A 302 3.93 -1.93 35.19
N ASN A 303 5.19 -1.85 34.75
CA ASN A 303 5.70 -0.68 34.02
C ASN A 303 5.74 -0.96 32.53
N ILE A 304 5.52 0.06 31.71
CA ILE A 304 5.59 -0.04 30.26
C ILE A 304 6.57 0.97 29.68
N GLN A 305 7.25 0.53 28.60
CA GLN A 305 8.12 1.38 27.80
C GLN A 305 8.16 0.86 26.37
N SER A 306 8.05 1.77 25.41
CA SER A 306 8.19 1.41 23.99
C SER A 306 9.60 0.91 23.69
N GLN A 307 9.69 -0.13 22.85
CA GLN A 307 10.91 -0.84 22.47
C GLN A 307 11.34 -0.52 21.04
N HIS A 308 10.36 -0.41 20.13
CA HIS A 308 10.59 -0.16 18.71
C HIS A 308 9.41 0.56 18.08
N LEU A 309 9.63 1.72 17.43
CA LEU A 309 8.63 2.49 16.66
C LEU A 309 7.27 2.61 17.38
N GLY A 310 7.30 3.02 18.63
CA GLY A 310 6.09 3.16 19.46
C GLY A 310 5.50 1.85 19.98
N MET A 311 6.03 0.71 19.58
CA MET A 311 5.58 -0.61 20.04
C MET A 311 6.34 -1.07 21.27
N GLY A 312 5.68 -1.85 22.12
CA GLY A 312 6.26 -2.50 23.29
C GLY A 312 5.33 -3.57 23.83
N SER A 313 5.77 -4.28 24.87
CA SER A 313 4.94 -5.29 25.54
C SER A 313 5.23 -5.37 27.01
N PHE A 314 4.26 -5.84 27.77
CA PHE A 314 4.34 -6.14 29.20
C PHE A 314 3.46 -7.36 29.52
N THR A 315 3.60 -7.91 30.71
CA THR A 315 2.83 -9.09 31.14
C THR A 315 2.06 -8.76 32.42
N ILE A 316 0.80 -9.19 32.48
CA ILE A 316 -0.02 -9.14 33.70
C ILE A 316 -0.80 -10.44 33.88
N VAL A 317 -1.25 -10.69 35.12
CA VAL A 317 -2.23 -11.70 35.42
C VAL A 317 -3.49 -10.95 35.91
N PRO A 318 -4.54 -10.87 35.07
CA PRO A 318 -5.75 -10.16 35.46
C PRO A 318 -6.47 -10.88 36.63
N GLU A 319 -6.82 -10.12 37.66
CA GLU A 319 -7.56 -10.64 38.79
C GLU A 319 -9.09 -10.43 38.58
N SER A 320 -9.90 -11.31 39.16
CA SER A 320 -11.36 -11.23 39.03
C SER A 320 -11.90 -9.91 39.58
N GLY A 321 -12.81 -9.29 38.82
CA GLY A 321 -13.48 -8.03 39.21
C GLY A 321 -12.57 -6.79 39.14
N LYS A 322 -11.33 -6.88 38.62
CA LYS A 322 -10.46 -5.73 38.46
C LYS A 322 -10.50 -5.18 37.04
N THR A 323 -10.36 -3.86 36.97
CA THR A 323 -10.11 -3.13 35.72
C THR A 323 -8.75 -2.47 35.78
N TYR A 324 -8.14 -2.28 34.61
CA TYR A 324 -6.76 -1.79 34.48
C TYR A 324 -6.72 -0.55 33.61
N LYS A 325 -5.84 0.39 33.98
CA LYS A 325 -5.58 1.60 33.18
C LYS A 325 -4.08 1.85 33.10
N ALA A 326 -3.65 2.45 32.01
CA ALA A 326 -2.29 2.90 31.76
C ALA A 326 -2.18 4.41 32.00
N ASN A 327 -1.30 4.83 32.88
CA ASN A 327 -0.90 6.22 33.05
C ASN A 327 0.38 6.46 32.26
N LEU A 328 0.30 7.25 31.21
CA LEU A 328 1.29 7.33 30.16
C LEU A 328 1.93 8.71 30.05
N ILE A 329 3.21 8.72 29.67
CA ILE A 329 3.96 9.90 29.27
C ILE A 329 4.61 9.61 27.93
N PHE A 330 4.18 10.34 26.89
CA PHE A 330 4.76 10.23 25.57
C PHE A 330 6.05 11.05 25.44
N SER A 331 6.90 10.72 24.46
CA SER A 331 8.19 11.41 24.27
C SER A 331 8.05 12.90 23.93
N ASN A 332 6.91 13.35 23.44
CA ASN A 332 6.56 14.75 23.23
C ASN A 332 6.05 15.46 24.52
N GLY A 333 6.06 14.78 25.68
CA GLY A 333 5.64 15.33 26.96
C GLY A 333 4.15 15.20 27.29
N ILE A 334 3.34 14.74 26.35
CA ILE A 334 1.88 14.55 26.59
C ILE A 334 1.67 13.44 27.62
N LYS A 335 0.78 13.69 28.57
CA LYS A 335 0.33 12.71 29.56
C LYS A 335 -1.09 12.26 29.21
N LYS A 336 -1.33 10.95 29.23
CA LYS A 336 -2.66 10.39 28.94
C LYS A 336 -2.92 9.19 29.84
N THR A 337 -4.17 9.04 30.29
CA THR A 337 -4.64 7.83 30.96
C THR A 337 -5.57 7.08 30.00
N VAL A 338 -5.28 5.79 29.76
CA VAL A 338 -6.02 4.94 28.81
C VAL A 338 -6.45 3.67 29.52
N ILE A 339 -7.69 3.25 29.32
CA ILE A 339 -8.23 2.02 29.87
C ILE A 339 -7.75 0.84 29.05
N LEU A 340 -7.27 -0.23 29.67
CA LEU A 340 -6.91 -1.48 29.01
C LEU A 340 -8.17 -2.23 28.53
N PRO A 341 -8.03 -3.17 27.58
CA PRO A 341 -9.13 -4.03 27.17
C PRO A 341 -9.83 -4.70 28.36
N GLU A 342 -11.14 -4.89 28.23
CA GLU A 342 -11.97 -5.51 29.26
C GLU A 342 -11.51 -6.95 29.54
N THR A 343 -11.42 -7.31 30.81
CA THR A 343 -11.07 -8.65 31.26
C THR A 343 -12.28 -9.57 31.17
N LYS A 344 -12.14 -10.71 30.49
CA LYS A 344 -13.19 -11.73 30.38
C LYS A 344 -13.15 -12.68 31.57
N SER A 345 -14.28 -12.89 32.21
CA SER A 345 -14.42 -13.82 33.35
C SER A 345 -14.35 -15.30 32.95
N SER A 346 -14.56 -15.61 31.68
CA SER A 346 -14.46 -16.98 31.13
C SER A 346 -13.82 -16.92 29.73
N GLY A 347 -12.71 -17.62 29.53
CA GLY A 347 -12.00 -17.61 28.26
C GLY A 347 -10.82 -18.58 28.19
N ILE A 348 -10.26 -18.67 26.99
CA ILE A 348 -9.04 -19.39 26.67
C ILE A 348 -8.11 -18.48 25.90
N ALA A 349 -6.84 -18.45 26.24
CA ALA A 349 -5.83 -17.66 25.57
C ALA A 349 -4.77 -18.55 24.91
N ILE A 350 -4.26 -18.12 23.77
CA ILE A 350 -3.10 -18.72 23.11
C ILE A 350 -1.87 -17.87 23.38
N SER A 351 -0.75 -18.52 23.69
CA SER A 351 0.56 -17.90 23.65
C SER A 351 1.52 -18.74 22.80
N VAL A 352 2.44 -18.09 22.11
CA VAL A 352 3.39 -18.78 21.22
C VAL A 352 4.82 -18.34 21.48
N VAL A 353 5.68 -19.29 21.83
CA VAL A 353 7.12 -19.07 21.92
C VAL A 353 7.73 -19.39 20.56
N ASN A 354 8.27 -18.36 19.90
CA ASN A 354 8.87 -18.43 18.56
C ASN A 354 10.42 -18.41 18.59
N SER A 355 11.04 -18.32 19.76
CA SER A 355 12.52 -18.21 19.91
C SER A 355 13.27 -19.51 19.63
N THR A 356 12.60 -20.66 19.61
CA THR A 356 13.26 -21.92 19.29
C THR A 356 13.52 -22.04 17.77
N PRO A 357 14.66 -22.58 17.33
CA PRO A 357 15.01 -22.61 15.91
C PRO A 357 14.10 -23.49 15.07
N THR A 358 13.63 -24.59 15.61
CA THR A 358 12.96 -25.67 14.85
C THR A 358 11.45 -25.72 15.00
N ASN A 359 10.92 -25.29 16.15
CA ASN A 359 9.50 -25.45 16.48
C ASN A 359 8.89 -24.16 17.03
N PHE A 360 7.59 -24.00 16.84
CA PHE A 360 6.76 -23.15 17.70
C PHE A 360 6.33 -23.96 18.93
N ILE A 361 6.39 -23.37 20.11
CA ILE A 361 5.75 -23.91 21.30
C ILE A 361 4.46 -23.12 21.50
N VAL A 362 3.35 -23.75 21.18
CA VAL A 362 2.00 -23.17 21.35
C VAL A 362 1.46 -23.62 22.69
N GLN A 363 1.03 -22.70 23.51
CA GLN A 363 0.37 -22.96 24.77
C GLN A 363 -1.05 -22.41 24.75
N LEU A 364 -2.02 -23.25 25.06
CA LEU A 364 -3.40 -22.89 25.26
C LEU A 364 -3.69 -22.92 26.76
N SER A 365 -4.13 -21.79 27.32
CA SER A 365 -4.44 -21.66 28.74
C SER A 365 -5.89 -21.24 28.91
N SER A 366 -6.67 -22.01 29.64
CA SER A 366 -8.07 -21.70 29.97
C SER A 366 -8.21 -21.39 31.44
N ASN A 367 -9.08 -20.44 31.78
CA ASN A 367 -9.40 -20.19 33.19
C ASN A 367 -10.40 -21.22 33.73
N PRO A 368 -10.57 -21.37 35.06
CA PRO A 368 -11.42 -22.39 35.63
C PRO A 368 -12.87 -22.37 35.13
N ALA A 369 -13.42 -21.18 34.88
CA ALA A 369 -14.79 -21.03 34.41
C ALA A 369 -14.99 -21.55 32.99
N PHE A 370 -14.02 -21.31 32.10
CA PHE A 370 -14.04 -21.84 30.72
C PHE A 370 -13.76 -23.35 30.70
N PHE A 371 -12.78 -23.80 31.48
CA PHE A 371 -12.39 -25.21 31.56
C PHE A 371 -13.55 -26.09 32.01
N ALA A 372 -14.20 -25.76 33.13
CA ALA A 372 -15.34 -26.51 33.65
C ALA A 372 -16.49 -26.68 32.65
N LYS A 373 -16.67 -25.68 31.78
CA LYS A 373 -17.76 -25.65 30.78
C LYS A 373 -17.42 -26.38 29.49
N ASN A 374 -16.12 -26.64 29.22
CA ASN A 374 -15.63 -27.07 27.92
C ASN A 374 -14.64 -28.26 27.97
N GLN A 375 -14.37 -28.89 29.12
CA GLN A 375 -13.38 -29.95 29.28
C GLN A 375 -13.60 -31.16 28.35
N ASP A 376 -14.84 -31.48 28.01
CA ASP A 376 -15.19 -32.63 27.17
C ASP A 376 -15.44 -32.26 25.71
N LYS A 377 -15.17 -30.99 25.31
CA LYS A 377 -15.42 -30.53 23.97
C LYS A 377 -14.16 -30.61 23.12
N ASN A 378 -14.35 -30.87 21.84
CA ASN A 378 -13.30 -30.85 20.84
C ASN A 378 -13.07 -29.41 20.34
N PHE A 379 -11.80 -29.09 20.09
CA PHE A 379 -11.32 -27.86 19.50
C PHE A 379 -10.43 -28.18 18.32
N TYR A 380 -10.31 -27.24 17.37
CA TYR A 380 -9.43 -27.38 16.22
C TYR A 380 -8.34 -26.30 16.30
N LEU A 381 -7.08 -26.76 16.33
CA LEU A 381 -5.91 -25.88 16.21
C LEU A 381 -5.46 -25.93 14.77
N VAL A 382 -5.56 -24.79 14.09
CA VAL A 382 -5.21 -24.65 12.67
C VAL A 382 -4.11 -23.61 12.53
N ALA A 383 -3.06 -23.95 11.78
CA ALA A 383 -2.01 -23.00 11.44
C ALA A 383 -1.85 -22.93 9.91
N ARG A 384 -1.94 -21.70 9.37
CA ARG A 384 -1.86 -21.43 7.94
C ARG A 384 -0.78 -20.40 7.64
N SER A 385 -0.25 -20.48 6.42
CA SER A 385 0.66 -19.48 5.87
C SER A 385 0.35 -19.24 4.40
N LYS A 386 0.39 -17.99 3.95
CA LYS A 386 0.12 -17.62 2.53
C LYS A 386 -1.16 -18.23 1.97
N GLY A 387 -2.20 -18.28 2.79
CA GLY A 387 -3.49 -18.86 2.42
C GLY A 387 -3.60 -20.37 2.69
N VAL A 388 -2.51 -21.14 2.69
CA VAL A 388 -2.50 -22.61 2.81
C VAL A 388 -2.52 -23.03 4.27
N ILE A 389 -3.38 -24.00 4.62
CA ILE A 389 -3.35 -24.67 5.93
C ILE A 389 -2.18 -25.67 5.92
N CYS A 390 -1.13 -25.35 6.68
CA CYS A 390 0.08 -26.16 6.79
C CYS A 390 0.06 -27.13 7.98
N PHE A 391 -0.80 -26.85 8.97
CA PHE A 391 -0.98 -27.68 10.15
C PHE A 391 -2.43 -27.60 10.62
N ALA A 392 -3.01 -28.75 10.95
CA ALA A 392 -4.33 -28.85 11.55
C ALA A 392 -4.36 -30.02 12.53
N ALA A 393 -4.91 -29.81 13.71
CA ALA A 393 -5.05 -30.82 14.75
C ALA A 393 -6.34 -30.64 15.53
N GLN A 394 -6.96 -31.75 15.92
CA GLN A 394 -8.05 -31.76 16.88
C GLN A 394 -7.46 -31.99 18.29
N THR A 395 -7.95 -31.24 19.25
CA THR A 395 -7.58 -31.38 20.66
C THR A 395 -8.82 -31.25 21.54
N ASN A 396 -8.73 -31.73 22.78
CA ASN A 396 -9.69 -31.45 23.84
C ASN A 396 -8.98 -30.81 25.03
N LEU A 397 -9.73 -30.23 25.94
CA LEU A 397 -9.20 -29.65 27.17
C LEU A 397 -9.09 -30.73 28.25
N ALA A 398 -8.09 -31.63 28.13
CA ALA A 398 -7.82 -32.61 29.19
C ALA A 398 -7.33 -31.94 30.49
N THR A 399 -6.65 -30.78 30.37
CA THR A 399 -6.20 -29.94 31.48
C THR A 399 -6.44 -28.46 31.13
N ALA A 400 -6.42 -27.59 32.12
CA ALA A 400 -6.57 -26.14 31.92
C ALA A 400 -5.47 -25.53 31.02
N ASN A 401 -4.30 -26.17 30.95
CA ASN A 401 -3.17 -25.77 30.14
C ASN A 401 -2.75 -26.92 29.20
N ILE A 402 -2.72 -26.68 27.91
CA ILE A 402 -2.33 -27.64 26.88
C ILE A 402 -1.19 -27.05 26.06
N GLY A 403 -0.12 -27.82 25.90
CA GLY A 403 1.01 -27.47 25.06
C GLY A 403 1.04 -28.26 23.75
N ALA A 404 1.38 -27.59 22.64
CA ALA A 404 1.62 -28.21 21.34
C ALA A 404 2.96 -27.73 20.77
N SER A 405 3.74 -28.65 20.22
CA SER A 405 4.98 -28.31 19.51
C SER A 405 4.75 -28.48 18.00
N ILE A 406 4.86 -27.40 17.24
CA ILE A 406 4.61 -27.41 15.80
C ILE A 406 5.92 -27.11 15.08
N ALA A 407 6.34 -28.05 14.21
CA ALA A 407 7.60 -27.91 13.48
C ALA A 407 7.52 -26.76 12.45
N LYS A 408 8.50 -25.84 12.48
CA LYS A 408 8.58 -24.69 11.58
C LYS A 408 8.79 -25.08 10.11
N ASN A 409 9.44 -26.20 9.86
CA ASN A 409 9.68 -26.70 8.49
C ASN A 409 8.40 -27.07 7.71
N LYS A 410 7.24 -27.11 8.37
CA LYS A 410 5.95 -27.27 7.71
C LYS A 410 5.47 -26.00 7.00
N PHE A 411 6.04 -24.86 7.30
CA PHE A 411 5.63 -23.56 6.80
C PHE A 411 6.71 -22.96 5.90
N PRO A 412 6.33 -22.22 4.86
CA PRO A 412 7.28 -21.38 4.13
C PRO A 412 7.75 -20.20 4.99
N THR A 413 8.83 -19.54 4.59
CA THR A 413 9.20 -18.22 5.14
C THR A 413 8.05 -17.24 4.95
N GLY A 414 7.65 -16.55 6.04
CA GLY A 414 6.53 -15.61 6.05
C GLY A 414 5.69 -15.68 7.31
N ILE A 415 4.52 -15.05 7.26
CA ILE A 415 3.58 -15.00 8.39
C ILE A 415 2.84 -16.33 8.52
N VAL A 416 2.77 -16.83 9.75
CA VAL A 416 1.96 -17.98 10.14
C VAL A 416 0.88 -17.49 11.10
N GLN A 417 -0.36 -17.79 10.76
CA GLN A 417 -1.55 -17.54 11.56
C GLN A 417 -1.95 -18.82 12.27
N ILE A 418 -1.92 -18.80 13.59
CA ILE A 418 -2.29 -19.95 14.44
C ILE A 418 -3.60 -19.59 15.14
N THR A 419 -4.68 -20.33 14.86
CA THR A 419 -6.03 -20.05 15.37
C THR A 419 -6.63 -21.29 16.02
N LEU A 420 -7.24 -21.11 17.17
CA LEU A 420 -8.03 -22.13 17.85
C LEU A 420 -9.51 -21.90 17.55
N PHE A 421 -10.20 -22.96 17.10
CA PHE A 421 -11.62 -22.93 16.82
C PHE A 421 -12.40 -23.89 17.74
N THR A 422 -13.66 -23.57 17.98
CA THR A 422 -14.64 -24.53 18.48
C THR A 422 -14.92 -25.61 17.42
N ASN A 423 -15.54 -26.71 17.80
CA ASN A 423 -16.03 -27.73 16.85
C ASN A 423 -17.17 -27.25 15.94
N LYS A 424 -17.63 -26.00 16.10
CA LYS A 424 -18.57 -25.33 15.20
C LYS A 424 -17.86 -24.38 14.21
N GLY A 425 -16.53 -24.26 14.30
CA GLY A 425 -15.73 -23.35 13.47
C GLY A 425 -15.67 -21.92 13.98
N GLU A 426 -16.15 -21.62 15.19
CA GLU A 426 -16.04 -20.29 15.78
C GLU A 426 -14.60 -20.04 16.25
N PRO A 427 -13.91 -18.97 15.82
CA PRO A 427 -12.56 -18.67 16.29
C PRO A 427 -12.62 -18.18 17.75
N LEU A 428 -11.77 -18.73 18.60
CA LEU A 428 -11.68 -18.41 20.03
C LEU A 428 -10.49 -17.48 20.33
N THR A 429 -9.33 -17.85 19.82
CA THR A 429 -8.08 -17.12 20.09
C THR A 429 -7.10 -17.36 18.94
N GLU A 430 -6.23 -16.36 18.71
CA GLU A 430 -5.38 -16.37 17.53
C GLU A 430 -4.08 -15.63 17.75
N ARG A 431 -2.99 -16.09 17.09
CA ARG A 431 -1.67 -15.49 17.15
C ARG A 431 -0.99 -15.53 15.78
N LEU A 432 -0.45 -14.39 15.35
CA LEU A 432 0.46 -14.31 14.23
C LEU A 432 1.89 -14.48 14.70
N VAL A 433 2.67 -15.27 13.99
CA VAL A 433 4.12 -15.41 14.18
C VAL A 433 4.82 -15.37 12.84
N PHE A 434 6.10 -15.03 12.81
CA PHE A 434 6.89 -15.02 11.58
C PHE A 434 7.89 -16.18 11.57
N VAL A 435 7.92 -16.93 10.46
CA VAL A 435 8.94 -17.96 10.18
C VAL A 435 9.99 -17.38 9.25
N ASN A 436 11.25 -17.54 9.60
CA ASN A 436 12.37 -17.21 8.75
C ASN A 436 13.31 -18.42 8.64
N HIS A 437 13.39 -19.00 7.44
CA HIS A 437 14.29 -20.13 7.16
C HIS A 437 15.64 -19.69 6.61
N SER A 438 15.89 -18.38 6.47
CA SER A 438 17.07 -17.85 5.79
C SER A 438 17.27 -18.45 4.38
N ASP A 439 16.16 -18.72 3.70
CA ASP A 439 16.10 -19.38 2.39
C ASP A 439 15.98 -18.39 1.21
N VAL A 440 16.14 -17.12 1.50
CA VAL A 440 16.16 -16.05 0.49
C VAL A 440 17.37 -16.23 -0.42
N SER A 441 17.14 -16.13 -1.73
CA SER A 441 18.23 -16.17 -2.71
C SER A 441 19.21 -15.03 -2.49
N SER A 442 20.50 -15.34 -2.46
CA SER A 442 21.53 -14.31 -2.34
C SER A 442 21.83 -13.71 -3.72
N LEU A 443 21.77 -12.38 -3.77
CA LEU A 443 22.24 -11.60 -4.92
C LEU A 443 23.57 -10.96 -4.56
N ILE A 444 24.62 -11.35 -5.25
CA ILE A 444 25.97 -10.81 -5.05
C ILE A 444 26.27 -9.89 -6.23
N ILE A 445 26.50 -8.62 -5.92
CA ILE A 445 26.81 -7.59 -6.92
C ILE A 445 28.22 -7.09 -6.68
N ASN A 446 29.10 -7.26 -7.65
CA ASN A 446 30.47 -6.80 -7.56
C ASN A 446 30.81 -5.94 -8.77
N SER A 447 31.45 -4.81 -8.54
CA SER A 447 32.06 -4.02 -9.60
C SER A 447 33.46 -4.54 -9.94
N ASP A 448 33.92 -4.35 -11.16
CA ASP A 448 35.27 -4.74 -11.60
C ASP A 448 36.36 -3.90 -10.94
N LYS A 449 36.03 -2.70 -10.42
CA LYS A 449 36.93 -1.79 -9.71
C LYS A 449 36.24 -1.19 -8.50
N LYS A 450 37.02 -0.77 -7.50
CA LYS A 450 36.53 -0.04 -6.33
C LYS A 450 36.39 1.46 -6.58
N VAL A 451 37.18 2.01 -7.50
CA VAL A 451 37.20 3.45 -7.83
C VAL A 451 37.22 3.63 -9.32
N TYR A 452 36.46 4.55 -9.80
CA TYR A 452 36.34 4.91 -11.21
C TYR A 452 36.65 6.39 -11.41
N GLY A 453 37.26 6.74 -12.53
CA GLY A 453 37.38 8.12 -12.97
C GLY A 453 36.06 8.62 -13.57
N SER A 454 35.99 9.95 -13.80
CA SER A 454 34.81 10.55 -14.46
C SER A 454 34.55 9.94 -15.82
N ARG A 455 33.29 9.56 -16.08
CA ARG A 455 32.82 8.96 -17.36
C ARG A 455 33.47 7.62 -17.73
N GLN A 456 34.12 6.93 -16.79
CA GLN A 456 34.59 5.57 -17.04
C GLN A 456 33.41 4.58 -17.03
N PRO A 457 33.43 3.58 -17.92
CA PRO A 457 32.44 2.50 -17.89
C PRO A 457 32.60 1.67 -16.62
N VAL A 458 31.49 1.33 -15.98
CA VAL A 458 31.40 0.47 -14.80
C VAL A 458 30.92 -0.91 -15.23
N LYS A 459 31.72 -1.94 -15.01
CA LYS A 459 31.33 -3.33 -15.26
C LYS A 459 30.87 -3.96 -13.93
N MET A 460 29.63 -4.44 -13.94
CA MET A 460 29.01 -5.10 -12.79
C MET A 460 28.88 -6.60 -13.07
N ASN A 461 29.29 -7.42 -12.09
CA ASN A 461 29.03 -8.85 -12.10
C ASN A 461 27.94 -9.16 -11.09
N ILE A 462 26.83 -9.72 -11.54
CA ILE A 462 25.67 -10.06 -10.73
C ILE A 462 25.55 -11.57 -10.69
N THR A 463 25.53 -12.15 -9.50
CA THR A 463 25.40 -13.60 -9.28
C THR A 463 24.21 -13.86 -8.37
N ALA A 464 23.28 -14.66 -8.84
CA ALA A 464 22.13 -15.12 -8.06
C ALA A 464 22.32 -16.58 -7.63
N LYS A 465 22.17 -16.87 -6.33
CA LYS A 465 22.32 -18.21 -5.77
C LYS A 465 21.24 -18.49 -4.72
N THR A 466 20.72 -19.71 -4.72
CA THR A 466 19.91 -20.23 -3.62
C THR A 466 20.66 -21.45 -3.03
N LYS A 467 20.95 -21.42 -1.72
CA LYS A 467 21.74 -22.47 -1.04
C LYS A 467 23.05 -22.79 -1.78
N ASN A 468 23.77 -21.76 -2.25
CA ASN A 468 25.00 -21.83 -3.03
C ASN A 468 24.87 -22.42 -4.46
N VAL A 469 23.69 -22.75 -4.94
CA VAL A 469 23.44 -23.18 -6.32
C VAL A 469 23.03 -21.98 -7.15
N PRO A 470 23.64 -21.75 -8.33
CA PRO A 470 23.20 -20.70 -9.26
C PRO A 470 21.72 -20.88 -9.63
N VAL A 471 20.99 -19.77 -9.71
CA VAL A 471 19.58 -19.78 -10.11
C VAL A 471 19.33 -18.82 -11.27
N GLU A 472 18.46 -19.24 -12.16
CA GLU A 472 17.88 -18.36 -13.17
C GLU A 472 16.71 -17.59 -12.59
N GLY A 473 16.52 -16.35 -13.02
CA GLY A 473 15.44 -15.52 -12.50
C GLY A 473 15.24 -14.24 -13.29
N ASN A 474 14.22 -13.52 -12.93
CA ASN A 474 13.87 -12.24 -13.51
C ASN A 474 14.26 -11.15 -12.49
N PHE A 475 15.19 -10.26 -12.90
CA PHE A 475 15.82 -9.29 -12.02
C PHE A 475 15.60 -7.86 -12.52
N SER A 476 15.68 -6.91 -11.60
CA SER A 476 15.79 -5.47 -11.89
C SER A 476 16.92 -4.87 -11.07
N LEU A 477 17.62 -3.90 -11.63
CA LEU A 477 18.74 -3.20 -11.02
C LEU A 477 18.49 -1.70 -11.08
N ALA A 478 18.54 -1.05 -9.93
CA ALA A 478 18.57 0.41 -9.82
C ALA A 478 19.99 0.86 -9.46
N VAL A 479 20.43 1.97 -10.03
CA VAL A 479 21.75 2.56 -9.76
C VAL A 479 21.56 4.02 -9.38
N ILE A 480 21.94 4.37 -8.16
CA ILE A 480 21.84 5.74 -7.64
C ILE A 480 23.21 6.24 -7.15
N ASN A 481 23.36 7.54 -7.10
CA ASN A 481 24.45 8.18 -6.40
C ASN A 481 23.95 8.57 -5.01
N GLU A 482 24.37 7.85 -3.97
CA GLU A 482 23.88 8.03 -2.59
C GLU A 482 24.13 9.44 -2.03
N THR A 483 25.18 10.13 -2.48
CA THR A 483 25.40 11.51 -2.04
C THR A 483 24.43 12.50 -2.67
N LYS A 484 23.83 12.15 -3.82
CA LYS A 484 22.84 12.96 -4.52
C LYS A 484 21.41 12.54 -4.23
N VAL A 485 21.21 11.28 -3.94
CA VAL A 485 19.91 10.66 -3.64
C VAL A 485 20.01 9.94 -2.28
N PRO A 486 20.19 10.67 -1.17
CA PRO A 486 20.25 10.07 0.15
C PRO A 486 18.90 9.41 0.49
N HIS A 487 18.95 8.16 0.92
CA HIS A 487 17.75 7.41 1.28
C HIS A 487 18.07 6.39 2.37
N PRO A 488 17.34 6.38 3.50
CA PRO A 488 17.49 5.35 4.53
C PRO A 488 17.01 3.99 3.99
N GLU A 489 17.90 3.00 3.98
CA GLU A 489 17.56 1.65 3.46
C GLU A 489 16.40 0.99 4.22
N ASP A 490 16.28 1.24 5.51
CA ASP A 490 15.24 0.64 6.35
C ASP A 490 13.82 1.13 6.00
N GLU A 491 13.69 2.33 5.41
CA GLU A 491 12.41 2.91 4.96
C GLU A 491 11.93 2.33 3.62
N GLU A 492 12.80 1.64 2.87
CA GLU A 492 12.47 1.09 1.55
C GLU A 492 11.38 0.02 1.65
N THR A 493 10.42 0.07 0.73
CA THR A 493 9.53 -1.07 0.49
C THR A 493 10.21 -2.00 -0.51
N THR A 494 10.89 -3.03 -0.02
CA THR A 494 11.56 -4.04 -0.83
C THR A 494 10.58 -5.14 -1.25
N ILE A 495 10.97 -5.99 -2.22
CA ILE A 495 10.14 -7.14 -2.62
C ILE A 495 9.88 -8.09 -1.44
N LEU A 496 10.87 -8.25 -0.54
CA LEU A 496 10.72 -9.08 0.67
C LEU A 496 9.70 -8.47 1.63
N SER A 497 9.85 -7.19 1.99
CA SER A 497 8.93 -6.53 2.90
C SER A 497 7.51 -6.39 2.29
N SER A 498 7.42 -6.26 0.97
CA SER A 498 6.14 -6.23 0.27
C SER A 498 5.44 -7.60 0.33
N PHE A 499 6.08 -8.66 -0.14
CA PHE A 499 5.44 -9.97 -0.26
C PHE A 499 5.28 -10.69 1.08
N LEU A 500 6.22 -10.52 2.02
CA LEU A 500 6.21 -11.24 3.29
C LEU A 500 5.53 -10.50 4.45
N LEU A 501 5.27 -9.18 4.32
CA LEU A 501 4.59 -8.39 5.36
C LEU A 501 3.40 -7.62 4.81
N SER A 502 3.61 -6.58 3.99
CA SER A 502 2.54 -5.61 3.66
C SER A 502 1.46 -6.19 2.75
N SER A 503 1.75 -7.27 1.98
CA SER A 503 0.73 -7.98 1.21
C SER A 503 -0.22 -8.82 2.08
N GLU A 504 0.20 -9.23 3.28
CA GLU A 504 -0.58 -10.09 4.19
C GLU A 504 -1.26 -9.32 5.32
N LEU A 505 -0.68 -8.18 5.74
CA LEU A 505 -1.15 -7.37 6.85
C LEU A 505 -1.89 -6.13 6.35
N THR A 506 -2.87 -5.68 7.13
CA THR A 506 -3.59 -4.43 6.89
C THR A 506 -2.98 -3.31 7.73
N GLY A 507 -2.95 -2.10 7.18
CA GLY A 507 -2.41 -0.92 7.86
C GLY A 507 -0.94 -0.64 7.51
N TYR A 508 -0.49 0.55 7.90
CA TYR A 508 0.87 1.01 7.60
C TYR A 508 1.91 0.32 8.48
N ILE A 509 2.97 -0.16 7.85
CA ILE A 509 4.17 -0.72 8.50
C ILE A 509 5.31 0.28 8.32
N GLU A 510 5.75 0.88 9.41
CA GLU A 510 6.84 1.83 9.44
C GLU A 510 8.19 1.09 9.27
N ASN A 511 9.08 1.64 8.43
CA ASN A 511 10.40 1.09 8.13
C ASN A 511 10.36 -0.41 7.76
N PRO A 512 9.64 -0.81 6.71
CA PRO A 512 9.35 -2.23 6.46
C PRO A 512 10.58 -3.06 6.13
N ASN A 513 11.65 -2.46 5.57
CA ASN A 513 12.89 -3.18 5.29
C ASN A 513 13.76 -3.40 6.53
N TYR A 514 13.54 -2.67 7.62
CA TYR A 514 14.22 -2.86 8.89
C TYR A 514 14.22 -4.34 9.33
N TYR A 515 13.09 -5.03 9.15
CA TYR A 515 12.90 -6.42 9.56
C TYR A 515 13.65 -7.44 8.68
N PHE A 516 14.14 -7.02 7.50
CA PHE A 516 14.83 -7.88 6.54
C PHE A 516 16.28 -7.49 6.28
N ASN A 517 16.67 -6.27 6.65
CA ASN A 517 18.03 -5.76 6.50
C ASN A 517 18.89 -6.17 7.70
N GLN A 518 19.99 -6.89 7.48
CA GLN A 518 20.96 -7.31 8.52
C GLN A 518 20.26 -7.92 9.76
N ILE A 519 19.52 -9.00 9.54
CA ILE A 519 18.71 -9.70 10.55
C ILE A 519 19.56 -10.10 11.76
N ASN A 520 19.06 -9.80 12.97
CA ASN A 520 19.64 -10.19 14.25
C ASN A 520 18.52 -10.46 15.28
N ASP A 521 18.88 -10.94 16.47
CA ASP A 521 17.91 -11.33 17.50
C ASP A 521 16.99 -10.17 17.92
N LYS A 522 17.52 -8.93 17.98
CA LYS A 522 16.71 -7.76 18.29
C LYS A 522 15.65 -7.53 17.21
N LYS A 523 16.04 -7.54 15.94
CA LYS A 523 15.10 -7.33 14.82
C LYS A 523 14.06 -8.45 14.73
N MET A 524 14.42 -9.68 15.09
CA MET A 524 13.48 -10.79 15.19
C MET A 524 12.48 -10.60 16.35
N ALA A 525 12.93 -10.09 17.49
CA ALA A 525 12.04 -9.73 18.60
C ALA A 525 11.12 -8.56 18.25
N ASP A 526 11.62 -7.54 17.55
CA ASP A 526 10.82 -6.42 17.06
C ASP A 526 9.79 -6.86 16.00
N LEU A 527 10.15 -7.85 15.16
CA LEU A 527 9.21 -8.46 14.20
C LEU A 527 8.11 -9.26 14.91
N ASP A 528 8.44 -10.00 15.99
CA ASP A 528 7.43 -10.68 16.80
C ASP A 528 6.49 -9.66 17.49
N LEU A 529 7.03 -8.53 17.93
CA LEU A 529 6.25 -7.42 18.48
C LEU A 529 5.33 -6.80 17.42
N LEU A 530 5.79 -6.67 16.17
CA LEU A 530 4.94 -6.26 15.05
C LEU A 530 3.79 -7.27 14.84
N MET A 531 4.08 -8.57 14.89
CA MET A 531 3.05 -9.62 14.75
C MET A 531 2.00 -9.58 15.88
N LEU A 532 2.35 -9.10 17.06
CA LEU A 532 1.42 -8.90 18.17
C LEU A 532 0.54 -7.65 17.99
N THR A 533 1.07 -6.59 17.39
CA THR A 533 0.39 -5.30 17.29
C THR A 533 -0.34 -5.08 15.96
N GLN A 534 -0.02 -5.85 14.91
CA GLN A 534 -0.66 -5.78 13.61
C GLN A 534 -1.77 -6.83 13.49
N GLY A 535 -2.86 -6.60 14.23
CA GLY A 535 -3.95 -7.58 14.37
C GLY A 535 -4.90 -7.71 13.18
N TYR A 536 -4.94 -6.70 12.30
CA TYR A 536 -5.85 -6.69 11.16
C TYR A 536 -5.20 -7.38 9.95
N ARG A 537 -5.92 -8.37 9.39
CA ARG A 537 -5.47 -9.17 8.25
C ARG A 537 -6.37 -8.94 7.06
N LYS A 538 -5.80 -9.14 5.89
CA LYS A 538 -6.54 -9.10 4.63
C LYS A 538 -7.46 -10.30 4.41
N PHE A 539 -7.36 -11.33 5.26
CA PHE A 539 -8.10 -12.58 5.14
C PHE A 539 -8.92 -12.89 6.41
N SER A 540 -10.11 -13.45 6.21
CA SER A 540 -11.01 -13.96 7.27
C SER A 540 -11.30 -15.44 7.09
N TYR A 541 -11.32 -16.21 8.21
CA TYR A 541 -11.78 -17.60 8.19
C TYR A 541 -13.30 -17.73 8.02
N GLU A 542 -14.06 -16.66 8.22
CA GLU A 542 -15.52 -16.68 8.20
C GLU A 542 -16.09 -17.23 6.88
N GLU A 543 -15.50 -16.83 5.77
CA GLU A 543 -15.89 -17.31 4.43
C GLU A 543 -15.64 -18.80 4.27
N ILE A 544 -14.47 -19.30 4.73
CA ILE A 544 -14.14 -20.72 4.69
C ILE A 544 -15.12 -21.52 5.55
N ILE A 545 -15.38 -21.08 6.78
CA ILE A 545 -16.25 -21.77 7.73
C ILE A 545 -17.66 -21.83 7.20
N LYS A 546 -18.18 -20.73 6.67
CA LYS A 546 -19.50 -20.65 6.07
C LYS A 546 -19.59 -21.30 4.69
N GLY A 547 -18.46 -21.62 4.06
CA GLY A 547 -18.40 -22.14 2.69
C GLY A 547 -18.87 -21.12 1.65
N ILE A 548 -18.61 -19.82 1.90
CA ILE A 548 -18.93 -18.73 0.99
C ILE A 548 -17.80 -18.60 -0.02
N GLU A 549 -18.14 -18.69 -1.29
CA GLU A 549 -17.19 -18.44 -2.39
C GLU A 549 -17.19 -16.96 -2.79
N PRO A 550 -16.03 -16.40 -3.18
CA PRO A 550 -15.96 -15.03 -3.67
C PRO A 550 -16.84 -14.84 -4.91
N ALA A 551 -17.55 -13.74 -4.99
CA ALA A 551 -18.34 -13.38 -6.17
C ALA A 551 -17.41 -12.92 -7.29
N ILE A 552 -17.04 -13.80 -8.21
CA ILE A 552 -16.18 -13.49 -9.35
C ILE A 552 -17.02 -12.93 -10.49
N SER A 553 -16.76 -11.67 -10.85
CA SER A 553 -17.39 -10.98 -11.99
C SER A 553 -16.39 -10.66 -13.11
N LEU A 554 -15.10 -10.61 -12.80
CA LEU A 554 -14.04 -10.20 -13.70
C LEU A 554 -13.05 -11.36 -13.90
N LEU A 555 -12.85 -11.76 -15.15
CA LEU A 555 -11.87 -12.81 -15.48
C LEU A 555 -10.48 -12.21 -15.68
N PRO A 556 -9.41 -13.03 -15.48
CA PRO A 556 -8.05 -12.56 -15.75
C PRO A 556 -7.86 -12.21 -17.23
N GLU A 557 -7.37 -11.03 -17.50
CA GLU A 557 -7.08 -10.59 -18.86
C GLU A 557 -5.92 -11.38 -19.47
N GLN A 558 -6.11 -11.84 -20.71
CA GLN A 558 -5.12 -12.63 -21.45
C GLN A 558 -4.31 -11.79 -22.44
N GLY A 559 -4.36 -10.48 -22.36
CA GLY A 559 -3.66 -9.49 -23.16
C GLY A 559 -4.44 -8.17 -23.19
N ILE A 560 -3.82 -7.12 -23.69
CA ILE A 560 -4.47 -5.82 -23.82
C ILE A 560 -5.61 -5.95 -24.83
N GLU A 561 -6.76 -5.36 -24.49
CA GLU A 561 -7.94 -5.34 -25.32
C GLU A 561 -8.21 -3.92 -25.82
N PHE A 562 -8.50 -3.80 -27.13
CA PHE A 562 -9.05 -2.60 -27.72
C PHE A 562 -10.45 -2.92 -28.25
N SER A 563 -11.45 -2.29 -27.69
CA SER A 563 -12.84 -2.41 -28.12
C SER A 563 -13.42 -1.05 -28.47
N GLY A 564 -14.51 -1.06 -29.20
CA GLY A 564 -15.16 0.17 -29.61
C GLY A 564 -16.29 -0.02 -30.60
N MET A 565 -16.72 1.09 -31.19
CA MET A 565 -17.80 1.13 -32.14
C MET A 565 -17.38 1.86 -33.40
N LEU A 566 -17.66 1.28 -34.57
CA LEU A 566 -17.52 1.90 -35.87
C LEU A 566 -18.86 2.51 -36.30
N ARG A 567 -18.87 3.81 -36.59
CA ARG A 567 -20.05 4.56 -37.07
C ARG A 567 -19.73 5.22 -38.40
N SER A 568 -20.76 5.38 -39.21
CA SER A 568 -20.71 6.24 -40.39
C SER A 568 -20.81 7.72 -40.00
N SER A 569 -20.53 8.63 -40.95
CA SER A 569 -20.60 10.09 -40.73
C SER A 569 -21.94 10.59 -40.22
N ASN A 570 -23.02 9.89 -40.49
CA ASN A 570 -24.36 10.19 -40.00
C ASN A 570 -24.68 9.57 -38.62
N GLY A 571 -23.67 8.97 -37.97
CA GLY A 571 -23.82 8.40 -36.63
C GLY A 571 -24.38 6.96 -36.56
N MET A 572 -24.78 6.37 -37.70
CA MET A 572 -25.31 5.00 -37.73
C MET A 572 -24.20 3.96 -37.55
N PRO A 573 -24.47 2.85 -36.79
CA PRO A 573 -23.51 1.79 -36.66
C PRO A 573 -23.20 1.09 -37.99
N VAL A 574 -21.92 0.82 -38.25
CA VAL A 574 -21.45 0.12 -39.47
C VAL A 574 -21.29 -1.36 -39.15
N SER A 575 -22.14 -2.18 -39.74
CA SER A 575 -22.05 -3.65 -39.64
C SER A 575 -21.08 -4.21 -40.69
N LYS A 576 -20.35 -5.29 -40.31
CA LYS A 576 -19.37 -5.96 -41.19
C LYS A 576 -18.26 -5.01 -41.70
N GLY A 577 -18.00 -3.90 -41.00
CA GLY A 577 -16.82 -3.06 -41.27
C GLY A 577 -15.56 -3.80 -40.89
N SER A 578 -14.55 -3.79 -41.74
CA SER A 578 -13.24 -4.37 -41.44
C SER A 578 -12.36 -3.35 -40.74
N LEU A 579 -11.75 -3.73 -39.62
CA LEU A 579 -10.78 -2.91 -38.91
C LEU A 579 -9.42 -3.60 -38.86
N LYS A 580 -8.37 -2.79 -38.91
CA LYS A 580 -6.98 -3.21 -38.75
C LYS A 580 -6.34 -2.46 -37.60
N LEU A 581 -5.62 -3.20 -36.76
CA LEU A 581 -4.73 -2.68 -35.74
C LEU A 581 -3.29 -2.95 -36.18
N VAL A 582 -2.49 -1.91 -36.25
CA VAL A 582 -1.07 -1.98 -36.64
C VAL A 582 -0.23 -1.32 -35.57
N VAL A 583 0.80 -2.01 -35.12
CA VAL A 583 1.82 -1.51 -34.18
C VAL A 583 3.19 -1.64 -34.88
N PRO A 584 3.67 -0.57 -35.50
CA PRO A 584 4.86 -0.63 -36.36
C PRO A 584 6.14 -1.11 -35.66
N GLU A 585 6.36 -0.63 -34.43
CA GLU A 585 7.57 -0.94 -33.66
C GLU A 585 7.70 -2.42 -33.31
N SER A 586 6.61 -3.08 -32.95
CA SER A 586 6.57 -4.52 -32.65
C SER A 586 6.28 -5.39 -33.86
N LYS A 587 6.06 -4.79 -35.07
CA LYS A 587 5.58 -5.46 -36.26
C LYS A 587 4.30 -6.28 -36.04
N PHE A 588 3.47 -5.83 -35.05
CA PHE A 588 2.22 -6.49 -34.72
C PHE A 588 1.12 -6.03 -35.67
N TYR A 589 0.30 -6.98 -36.10
CA TYR A 589 -0.83 -6.76 -36.98
C TYR A 589 -2.01 -7.65 -36.60
N ALA A 590 -3.20 -7.06 -36.50
CA ALA A 590 -4.44 -7.79 -36.25
C ALA A 590 -5.59 -7.22 -37.09
N GLU A 591 -6.54 -8.07 -37.49
CA GLU A 591 -7.77 -7.67 -38.19
C GLU A 591 -8.99 -8.17 -37.41
N THR A 592 -10.06 -7.38 -37.43
CA THR A 592 -11.36 -7.75 -36.89
C THR A 592 -12.48 -7.17 -37.75
N THR A 593 -13.72 -7.62 -37.52
CA THR A 593 -14.91 -7.09 -38.21
C THR A 593 -15.97 -6.69 -37.18
N THR A 594 -16.73 -5.63 -37.51
CA THR A 594 -17.82 -5.19 -36.63
C THR A 594 -19.03 -6.12 -36.70
N ASN A 595 -19.69 -6.25 -35.54
CA ASN A 595 -20.97 -6.95 -35.44
C ASN A 595 -22.15 -6.08 -35.98
N LEU A 596 -23.40 -6.58 -35.86
CA LEU A 596 -24.59 -5.87 -36.31
C LEU A 596 -24.82 -4.51 -35.63
N LYS A 597 -24.26 -4.29 -34.45
CA LYS A 597 -24.30 -3.05 -33.69
C LYS A 597 -23.11 -2.13 -33.95
N GLY A 598 -22.26 -2.46 -34.93
CA GLY A 598 -21.07 -1.72 -35.23
C GLY A 598 -19.92 -1.88 -34.22
N GLN A 599 -20.00 -2.81 -33.26
CA GLN A 599 -19.02 -3.03 -32.24
C GLN A 599 -17.88 -3.91 -32.76
N PHE A 600 -16.66 -3.59 -32.38
CA PHE A 600 -15.44 -4.36 -32.71
C PHE A 600 -14.60 -4.62 -31.45
N LYS A 601 -13.72 -5.61 -31.54
CA LYS A 601 -12.81 -5.98 -30.47
C LYS A 601 -11.52 -6.57 -31.05
N PHE A 602 -10.37 -6.08 -30.55
CA PHE A 602 -9.07 -6.70 -30.69
C PHE A 602 -8.66 -7.26 -29.34
N GLU A 603 -8.39 -8.54 -29.26
CA GLU A 603 -8.06 -9.22 -28.03
C GLU A 603 -6.60 -9.71 -28.03
N LYS A 604 -6.06 -9.93 -26.83
CA LYS A 604 -4.72 -10.53 -26.62
C LYS A 604 -3.58 -9.75 -27.30
N VAL A 605 -3.73 -8.42 -27.35
CA VAL A 605 -2.69 -7.57 -27.92
C VAL A 605 -1.55 -7.44 -26.91
N VAL A 606 -0.31 -7.59 -27.39
CA VAL A 606 0.91 -7.41 -26.60
C VAL A 606 1.71 -6.28 -27.21
N ILE A 607 1.70 -5.13 -26.56
CA ILE A 607 2.43 -3.93 -26.98
C ILE A 607 3.22 -3.38 -25.79
N ALA A 608 4.44 -2.91 -26.05
CA ALA A 608 5.28 -2.31 -25.01
C ALA A 608 4.73 -0.95 -24.55
N ASP A 609 5.20 -0.46 -23.40
CA ASP A 609 4.90 0.89 -22.93
C ASP A 609 5.29 1.96 -23.97
N SER A 610 4.47 3.00 -24.06
CA SER A 610 4.68 4.17 -24.92
C SER A 610 4.80 3.84 -26.43
N THR A 611 4.22 2.73 -26.88
CA THR A 611 4.19 2.31 -28.27
C THR A 611 2.97 2.91 -28.98
N GLU A 612 3.16 3.44 -30.17
CA GLU A 612 2.09 3.94 -31.02
C GLU A 612 1.35 2.79 -31.73
N ALA A 613 0.02 2.76 -31.58
CA ALA A 613 -0.85 1.81 -32.26
C ALA A 613 -1.87 2.53 -33.14
N THR A 614 -2.01 2.11 -34.39
CA THR A 614 -2.94 2.71 -35.35
C THR A 614 -4.10 1.75 -35.63
N ILE A 615 -5.33 2.22 -35.44
CA ILE A 615 -6.55 1.50 -35.86
C ILE A 615 -7.13 2.18 -37.08
N SER A 616 -7.30 1.43 -38.15
CA SER A 616 -7.94 1.89 -39.39
C SER A 616 -9.16 1.03 -39.74
N ALA A 617 -10.16 1.61 -40.40
CA ALA A 617 -11.39 0.93 -40.76
C ALA A 617 -11.72 1.04 -42.26
N ARG A 618 -12.37 0.02 -42.79
CA ARG A 618 -12.85 -0.04 -44.20
C ARG A 618 -14.25 -0.68 -44.26
N THR A 619 -15.03 -0.27 -45.25
CA THR A 619 -16.22 -1.01 -45.69
C THR A 619 -16.07 -1.43 -47.13
N SER A 620 -16.89 -2.40 -47.58
CA SER A 620 -16.89 -2.88 -48.95
C SER A 620 -17.38 -1.86 -49.98
N THR A 621 -18.09 -0.81 -49.54
CA THR A 621 -18.82 0.11 -50.43
C THR A 621 -18.27 1.52 -50.47
N SER A 622 -17.60 2.01 -49.44
CA SER A 622 -16.90 3.31 -49.50
C SER A 622 -15.96 3.48 -48.31
N ALA A 623 -14.79 4.06 -48.59
CA ALA A 623 -13.78 4.40 -47.58
C ALA A 623 -14.00 5.78 -46.96
N GLN A 624 -15.12 6.45 -47.23
CA GLN A 624 -15.30 7.85 -46.83
C GLN A 624 -16.16 7.99 -45.59
N ASN A 625 -15.58 8.75 -44.62
CA ASN A 625 -16.26 9.31 -43.43
C ASN A 625 -16.78 8.30 -42.40
N MET A 626 -15.96 7.36 -41.99
CA MET A 626 -16.24 6.52 -40.82
C MET A 626 -15.62 7.10 -39.55
N MET A 627 -16.29 6.92 -38.44
CA MET A 627 -15.85 7.34 -37.13
C MET A 627 -15.57 6.11 -36.26
N ILE A 628 -14.34 5.92 -35.81
CA ILE A 628 -13.94 4.90 -34.85
C ILE A 628 -14.05 5.51 -33.46
N MET A 629 -14.92 4.96 -32.62
CA MET A 629 -15.08 5.34 -31.24
C MET A 629 -14.52 4.20 -30.37
N LEU A 630 -13.43 4.47 -29.65
CA LEU A 630 -12.87 3.50 -28.71
C LEU A 630 -13.66 3.56 -27.38
N ASP A 631 -13.87 2.41 -26.79
CA ASP A 631 -14.45 2.33 -25.45
C ASP A 631 -13.44 2.85 -24.43
N GLY A 632 -13.90 3.70 -23.52
CA GLY A 632 -13.11 4.15 -22.38
C GLY A 632 -12.91 3.01 -21.38
N THR A 633 -11.76 2.92 -20.78
CA THR A 633 -11.52 1.99 -19.66
C THR A 633 -12.11 2.57 -18.39
N ALA A 634 -13.00 1.82 -17.75
CA ALA A 634 -13.43 2.14 -16.39
C ALA A 634 -12.33 1.72 -15.41
N PHE A 635 -11.67 2.68 -14.80
CA PHE A 635 -10.70 2.43 -13.73
C PHE A 635 -11.40 2.52 -12.37
N PRO A 636 -10.97 1.73 -11.37
CA PRO A 636 -11.53 1.85 -10.03
C PRO A 636 -11.24 3.23 -9.45
N THR A 637 -12.23 3.81 -8.79
CA THR A 637 -12.07 5.10 -8.10
C THR A 637 -10.92 5.02 -7.09
N ALA A 638 -10.16 6.09 -6.97
CA ALA A 638 -9.14 6.21 -5.96
C ALA A 638 -9.81 6.50 -4.62
N GLY A 639 -9.85 5.50 -3.72
CA GLY A 639 -10.27 5.72 -2.33
C GLY A 639 -9.17 6.39 -1.52
N LYS A 640 -9.54 6.91 -0.32
CA LYS A 640 -8.56 7.48 0.62
C LYS A 640 -7.49 6.44 0.99
N ASN A 641 -6.23 6.87 0.97
CA ASN A 641 -5.13 6.01 1.40
C ASN A 641 -5.10 5.92 2.93
N VAL A 642 -5.60 4.81 3.48
CA VAL A 642 -5.58 4.54 4.92
C VAL A 642 -4.33 3.77 5.39
N ASN A 643 -3.49 3.34 4.45
CA ASN A 643 -2.31 2.51 4.70
C ASN A 643 -1.00 3.31 4.60
N HIS A 644 -1.06 4.62 4.82
CA HIS A 644 0.13 5.47 4.78
C HIS A 644 -0.03 6.60 5.80
N PRO A 645 1.06 7.02 6.49
CA PRO A 645 1.02 8.17 7.37
C PRO A 645 0.69 9.44 6.59
N ASP A 646 0.13 10.44 7.27
CA ASP A 646 -0.04 11.78 6.70
C ASP A 646 1.34 12.36 6.37
N GLU A 647 1.56 12.70 5.11
CA GLU A 647 2.88 13.09 4.61
C GLU A 647 3.21 14.57 4.90
N GLU A 648 4.51 14.87 4.89
CA GLU A 648 4.98 16.24 5.03
C GLU A 648 4.54 17.09 3.84
N VAL A 649 4.01 18.26 4.15
CA VAL A 649 3.48 19.20 3.15
C VAL A 649 4.58 19.97 2.41
N ASN A 650 5.78 20.05 2.98
CA ASN A 650 6.89 20.79 2.39
C ASN A 650 7.92 19.87 1.73
N ILE A 651 7.50 19.23 0.64
CA ILE A 651 8.30 18.24 -0.12
C ILE A 651 9.58 18.87 -0.65
N ASP A 652 9.54 20.09 -1.16
CA ASP A 652 10.72 20.75 -1.72
C ASP A 652 11.81 21.00 -0.67
N SER A 653 11.43 21.22 0.58
CA SER A 653 12.38 21.32 1.69
C SER A 653 12.92 19.95 2.11
N ALA A 654 12.07 18.94 2.17
CA ALA A 654 12.47 17.57 2.50
C ALA A 654 13.45 16.99 1.46
N LEU A 655 13.27 17.34 0.18
CA LEU A 655 14.12 16.90 -0.93
C LEU A 655 15.22 17.90 -1.31
N ALA A 656 15.54 18.88 -0.46
CA ALA A 656 16.42 20.00 -0.75
C ALA A 656 17.73 19.61 -1.46
N THR A 657 18.48 18.67 -0.90
CA THR A 657 19.77 18.21 -1.45
C THR A 657 19.63 17.60 -2.85
N TYR A 658 18.57 16.82 -3.07
CA TYR A 658 18.30 16.21 -4.36
C TYR A 658 17.92 17.25 -5.41
N LEU A 659 17.03 18.18 -5.07
CA LEU A 659 16.54 19.21 -5.97
C LEU A 659 17.64 20.18 -6.38
N ASP A 660 18.57 20.53 -5.50
CA ASP A 660 19.74 21.36 -5.82
C ASP A 660 20.67 20.68 -6.83
N ASN A 661 20.86 19.37 -6.69
CA ASN A 661 21.64 18.58 -7.64
C ASN A 661 20.91 18.46 -8.99
N SER A 662 19.60 18.25 -8.99
CA SER A 662 18.78 18.18 -10.21
C SER A 662 18.78 19.52 -10.96
N LYS A 663 18.67 20.63 -10.25
CA LYS A 663 18.76 21.98 -10.82
C LYS A 663 20.11 22.22 -11.51
N LYS A 664 21.22 21.85 -10.86
CA LYS A 664 22.55 21.97 -11.47
C LYS A 664 22.69 21.13 -12.75
N GLN A 665 22.16 19.91 -12.75
CA GLN A 665 22.19 19.06 -13.94
C GLN A 665 21.34 19.62 -15.08
N TYR A 666 20.16 20.15 -14.78
CA TYR A 666 19.30 20.82 -15.75
C TYR A 666 19.99 22.00 -16.43
N PHE A 667 20.62 22.88 -15.65
CA PHE A 667 21.35 24.03 -16.21
C PHE A 667 22.54 23.59 -17.05
N LEU A 668 23.32 22.60 -16.64
CA LEU A 668 24.42 22.06 -17.42
C LEU A 668 23.95 21.47 -18.76
N ALA A 669 22.85 20.71 -18.73
CA ALA A 669 22.27 20.13 -19.95
C ALA A 669 21.74 21.22 -20.90
N THR A 670 21.12 22.29 -20.36
CA THR A 670 20.58 23.40 -21.16
C THR A 670 21.70 24.24 -21.78
N GLN A 671 22.80 24.46 -21.07
CA GLN A 671 23.96 25.16 -21.60
C GLN A 671 24.64 24.36 -22.73
N MET A 672 24.69 23.05 -22.64
CA MET A 672 25.25 22.19 -23.71
C MET A 672 24.37 22.18 -24.98
N LEU A 673 23.07 22.41 -24.86
CA LEU A 673 22.14 22.47 -26.00
C LEU A 673 22.16 23.85 -26.72
N GLN A 674 22.61 24.93 -26.08
CA GLN A 674 22.68 26.23 -26.70
C GLN A 674 23.84 26.39 -27.72
N GLU A 675 24.83 25.50 -27.73
CA GLU A 675 26.01 25.58 -28.62
C GLU A 675 25.84 24.85 -29.95
N VAL A 676 24.73 24.13 -30.17
CA VAL A 676 24.43 23.47 -31.42
C VAL A 676 23.41 24.26 -32.22
N VAL A 677 23.86 25.36 -32.85
CA VAL A 677 23.09 25.99 -33.93
C VAL A 677 23.17 25.10 -35.15
N VAL A 678 22.35 24.07 -35.21
CA VAL A 678 22.08 23.39 -36.48
C VAL A 678 21.27 24.35 -37.34
N LYS A 679 21.90 25.01 -38.29
CA LYS A 679 21.18 25.62 -39.41
C LYS A 679 20.59 24.46 -40.25
N ALA A 680 19.47 23.93 -39.79
CA ALA A 680 18.68 23.05 -40.62
C ALA A 680 18.09 23.92 -41.74
N THR A 681 18.52 23.75 -42.94
CA THR A 681 17.70 24.04 -44.12
C THR A 681 16.35 23.37 -43.88
N ALA A 682 15.29 24.14 -43.96
CA ALA A 682 13.93 23.65 -43.75
C ALA A 682 13.73 22.39 -44.60
N ILE A 683 13.81 21.23 -43.97
CA ILE A 683 13.43 19.99 -44.60
C ILE A 683 11.92 20.12 -44.76
N LYS A 684 11.53 20.19 -46.06
CA LYS A 684 10.11 20.12 -46.43
C LYS A 684 9.50 18.96 -45.65
N LYS A 685 8.52 19.21 -44.78
CA LYS A 685 7.83 18.13 -44.09
C LYS A 685 7.43 17.13 -45.15
N ALA A 686 7.94 15.90 -45.03
CA ALA A 686 7.61 14.83 -45.94
C ALA A 686 6.08 14.67 -45.93
N SER A 687 5.48 14.77 -47.09
CA SER A 687 4.06 14.50 -47.24
C SER A 687 3.88 12.98 -47.16
N HIS A 688 2.69 12.52 -46.80
CA HIS A 688 2.33 11.10 -46.78
C HIS A 688 2.65 10.38 -48.12
N MET A 689 2.80 11.13 -49.20
CA MET A 689 3.20 10.65 -50.51
C MET A 689 4.69 10.29 -50.62
N ASP A 690 5.53 10.76 -49.69
CA ASP A 690 6.97 10.53 -49.69
C ASP A 690 7.38 9.28 -48.89
N HIS A 691 6.42 8.51 -48.36
CA HIS A 691 6.68 7.26 -47.62
C HIS A 691 6.29 6.01 -48.43
N PRO A 692 7.23 5.40 -49.18
CA PRO A 692 6.94 4.25 -50.02
C PRO A 692 6.42 3.01 -49.30
N ALA A 693 6.66 2.91 -47.98
CA ALA A 693 6.17 1.80 -47.16
C ALA A 693 4.64 1.79 -46.99
N LEU A 694 3.96 2.93 -47.15
CA LEU A 694 2.53 3.03 -47.10
C LEU A 694 1.85 2.81 -48.47
N THR A 695 2.59 2.97 -49.56
CA THR A 695 2.07 2.78 -50.92
C THR A 695 1.91 1.32 -51.33
N GLY A 696 2.61 0.38 -50.67
CA GLY A 696 2.48 -1.06 -50.89
C GLY A 696 1.17 -1.69 -50.39
N LEU A 697 0.40 -0.97 -49.58
CA LEU A 697 -0.87 -1.46 -49.01
C LEU A 697 -2.13 -1.10 -49.83
N GLY A 698 -1.96 -0.52 -51.03
CA GLY A 698 -3.04 -0.32 -52.03
C GLY A 698 -4.24 0.54 -51.61
N THR A 699 -4.11 1.30 -50.52
CA THR A 699 -5.20 2.17 -50.01
C THR A 699 -4.63 3.36 -49.27
N GLN A 700 -5.06 4.55 -49.64
CA GLN A 700 -4.79 5.76 -48.88
C GLN A 700 -5.53 5.67 -47.51
N PRO A 701 -4.88 5.97 -46.38
CA PRO A 701 -5.56 6.09 -45.12
C PRO A 701 -6.57 7.25 -45.18
N ASP A 702 -7.80 7.03 -44.72
CA ASP A 702 -8.87 8.04 -44.74
C ASP A 702 -8.56 9.24 -43.82
N HIS A 703 -7.71 9.06 -42.82
CA HIS A 703 -7.17 10.12 -41.98
C HIS A 703 -5.77 9.79 -41.51
N LEU A 704 -4.81 10.68 -41.78
CA LEU A 704 -3.49 10.73 -41.14
C LEU A 704 -3.59 11.73 -40.01
N ILE A 705 -3.50 11.27 -38.76
CA ILE A 705 -3.51 12.13 -37.60
C ILE A 705 -2.06 12.32 -37.16
N ASP A 706 -1.53 13.53 -37.41
CA ASP A 706 -0.22 13.94 -36.93
C ASP A 706 -0.24 14.00 -35.39
N GLY A 707 0.67 13.30 -34.74
CA GLY A 707 0.82 13.26 -33.28
C GLY A 707 0.97 14.63 -32.61
N GLU A 708 1.36 15.68 -33.37
CA GLU A 708 1.36 17.06 -32.87
C GLU A 708 -0.04 17.61 -32.59
N ARG A 709 -1.10 17.09 -33.24
CA ARG A 709 -2.50 17.47 -32.95
C ARG A 709 -3.04 16.92 -31.64
N PHE A 710 -2.34 15.97 -31.02
CA PHE A 710 -2.70 15.42 -29.70
C PHE A 710 -1.93 16.04 -28.53
N LYS A 711 -1.13 17.09 -28.77
CA LYS A 711 -0.58 17.91 -27.68
C LYS A 711 -1.73 18.58 -26.93
N GLY A 712 -2.26 17.92 -25.92
CA GLY A 712 -3.36 18.41 -25.08
C GLY A 712 -4.57 17.49 -24.96
N CYS A 713 -4.66 16.40 -25.72
CA CYS A 713 -5.65 15.35 -25.51
C CYS A 713 -4.98 14.16 -24.84
N THR A 714 -5.31 13.91 -23.58
CA THR A 714 -4.82 12.75 -22.82
C THR A 714 -5.57 11.50 -23.29
N ILE A 715 -5.25 11.02 -24.50
CA ILE A 715 -5.55 9.65 -24.89
C ILE A 715 -4.22 8.93 -24.87
N LEU A 716 -3.91 8.31 -23.77
CA LEU A 716 -2.84 7.33 -23.66
C LEU A 716 -3.43 5.97 -24.04
N LEU A 717 -2.95 5.45 -25.12
CA LEU A 717 -3.12 4.05 -25.50
C LEU A 717 -2.31 3.15 -24.58
#